data_74d721f809cabf3c80c4e3ce691bde0f
#
_entry.id   74d721f809cabf3c80c4e3ce691bde0f
#
_cell.length_a   1.000
_cell.length_b   1.000
_cell.length_c   1.000
_cell.angle_alpha   90.00
_cell.angle_beta   90.00
_cell.angle_gamma   90.00
#
_symmetry.space_group_name_H-M   'P 1'
#
loop_
_entity.id
_entity.type
_entity.pdbx_description
1 polymer ?
#
loop_
_entity_poly.entity_id
_entity_poly.type
_entity_poly.pdbx_seq_one_letter_code
_entity_poly.pdbx_strand_id
1 'polypeptide(L)'
;MRYYYEDKERVLQSLDSCGQGLSDAEAAARLERNGRNKLKEAKKESLLSRFFNQLKDPMIIILIAAAIVSGVVSVVEKESFSDTIIIIAVVLLNAVLGVYQESKAEKAIEALQAMSSATSRVLRGGMVRLVKSEELVVGDVVLLEAGDAVPADARVIECASLQAEEAALTGESVPVNKQVETIEDLTGKECPLGDRVNMVYMGSTIVYGRGYAVITATGMDTEMGKIADALTKAESGQTPLQIKLGQLSRILTYIVIGICIFMFGFSLLTAKSGITPELVLNTFMVAVSLAVAAIPEGLATVVTISLSIGVTKMSRRNAVIRKLTAVETLGCAQVICSDKTGTLTQNRMTVVRTAGRDEKLLATAMSLCSDAEPDETEKAVGEPTECALVNFATALGLKKPALKAEYPRIAEAPFDSMRKLMTTVHNHNGEIIQFTKGAPDELLKRCTGYFDGSKVVPMTDALRREILAENKSMADDALRALAAAMRTWDEKPAITTPEYLEQNLTYIGITGMIDPVRPEAXXXXSTGMRDPVRPEAIAAVKECREAGIRPIMITGDHRDTAVAIAKQLGIISDASESLTGAELNEMSDDELYNNIDKYSVYARVQPEHKVRIVKAWQRRGKVTAMTGDGVNDAASIKTADIGVGMGITGTDVTKNVADMVLADDNFATIVSAVEEGRRIYDNIRKAIQFLLASNASEVLSIFTATLLGFTILEPVHLLWINLITDCFPALSLAMEREDDDIMRRPPRNPKEGIFANGMGFEVAYQGVMLAAITVAAYCIGHFRDLGTWNVIGSAASPHGMTMAFLTMNLAEIFHSFNMRTQHGSIFAKKGQNMWLWGSFALALLLTSAVVFIDPIAEVFSLATDFGFDEFVIAFALALSTIVIVEIVKCFQRMYYKNKR
;
A
#
# COMPACT_ATOMS: atom_id res chain seq x y z
N MET A 1 -27.62 29.39 3.90
CA MET A 1 -27.66 30.33 2.75
C MET A 1 -27.55 29.51 1.47
N ARG A 2 -28.22 29.91 0.37
CA ARG A 2 -28.15 29.17 -0.91
C ARG A 2 -27.18 29.87 -1.84
N TYR A 3 -25.88 29.64 -1.62
CA TYR A 3 -24.77 30.34 -2.27
C TYR A 3 -24.82 30.30 -3.81
N TYR A 4 -25.45 29.30 -4.41
CA TYR A 4 -25.59 29.17 -5.87
C TYR A 4 -26.53 30.20 -6.50
N TYR A 5 -27.43 30.80 -5.72
CA TYR A 5 -28.33 31.87 -6.17
C TYR A 5 -27.76 33.26 -5.91
N GLU A 6 -26.63 33.37 -5.23
CA GLU A 6 -26.05 34.67 -4.84
C GLU A 6 -24.87 35.02 -5.76
N ASP A 7 -24.72 36.32 -5.98
CA ASP A 7 -23.57 36.85 -6.71
C ASP A 7 -22.26 36.59 -5.91
N LYS A 8 -21.13 36.43 -6.62
CA LYS A 8 -19.85 36.05 -6.01
C LYS A 8 -19.36 37.05 -4.95
N GLU A 9 -19.59 38.38 -5.17
CA GLU A 9 -19.22 39.41 -4.20
C GLU A 9 -20.05 39.29 -2.92
N ARG A 10 -21.32 38.99 -3.04
CA ARG A 10 -22.23 38.76 -1.91
C ARG A 10 -21.82 37.51 -1.11
N VAL A 11 -21.46 36.45 -1.83
CA VAL A 11 -20.99 35.21 -1.20
C VAL A 11 -19.69 35.48 -0.37
N LEU A 12 -18.74 36.17 -1.00
CA LEU A 12 -17.49 36.55 -0.29
C LEU A 12 -17.78 37.39 0.95
N GLN A 13 -18.65 38.41 0.84
CA GLN A 13 -19.07 39.23 1.99
C GLN A 13 -19.73 38.39 3.10
N SER A 14 -20.67 37.52 2.71
CA SER A 14 -21.39 36.69 3.69
C SER A 14 -20.51 35.71 4.46
N LEU A 15 -19.37 35.37 3.88
CA LEU A 15 -18.36 34.44 4.47
C LEU A 15 -17.23 35.21 5.16
N ASP A 16 -17.35 36.54 5.28
CA ASP A 16 -16.30 37.43 5.78
C ASP A 16 -14.96 37.11 5.12
N SER A 17 -14.97 37.01 3.78
CA SER A 17 -13.80 36.68 2.96
C SER A 17 -13.63 37.71 1.82
N CYS A 18 -12.55 37.61 1.09
CA CYS A 18 -12.29 38.49 -0.06
C CYS A 18 -11.58 37.69 -1.17
N GLY A 19 -11.47 38.27 -2.37
CA GLY A 19 -10.84 37.65 -3.53
C GLY A 19 -9.34 37.34 -3.32
N GLN A 20 -8.68 37.90 -2.31
CA GLN A 20 -7.28 37.59 -1.95
C GLN A 20 -7.19 36.55 -0.84
N GLY A 21 -8.33 35.99 -0.41
CA GLY A 21 -8.41 34.97 0.63
C GLY A 21 -8.28 35.52 2.06
N LEU A 22 -8.45 34.63 3.03
CA LEU A 22 -8.33 34.97 4.47
C LEU A 22 -6.88 35.24 4.86
N SER A 23 -6.67 35.95 5.98
CA SER A 23 -5.36 35.99 6.62
C SER A 23 -5.10 34.66 7.38
N ASP A 24 -3.83 34.31 7.59
CA ASP A 24 -3.47 33.09 8.33
C ASP A 24 -4.02 33.12 9.78
N ALA A 25 -4.04 34.28 10.40
CA ALA A 25 -4.57 34.46 11.75
C ALA A 25 -6.08 34.18 11.81
N GLU A 26 -6.85 34.69 10.83
CA GLU A 26 -8.29 34.43 10.75
C GLU A 26 -8.58 32.96 10.43
N ALA A 27 -7.83 32.36 9.49
CA ALA A 27 -7.96 30.94 9.16
C ALA A 27 -7.70 30.04 10.40
N ALA A 28 -6.67 30.35 11.18
CA ALA A 28 -6.37 29.63 12.42
C ALA A 28 -7.48 29.78 13.47
N ALA A 29 -8.02 31.01 13.63
CA ALA A 29 -9.13 31.25 14.56
C ALA A 29 -10.40 30.50 14.15
N ARG A 30 -10.71 30.44 12.83
CA ARG A 30 -11.85 29.68 12.28
C ARG A 30 -11.65 28.19 12.48
N LEU A 31 -10.43 27.69 12.29
CA LEU A 31 -10.08 26.25 12.48
C LEU A 31 -10.31 25.84 13.94
N GLU A 32 -9.91 26.69 14.89
CA GLU A 32 -10.11 26.43 16.32
C GLU A 32 -11.61 26.44 16.69
N ARG A 33 -12.39 27.34 16.10
CA ARG A 33 -13.82 27.51 16.40
C ARG A 33 -14.69 26.43 15.73
N ASN A 34 -14.45 26.12 14.45
CA ASN A 34 -15.31 25.27 13.63
C ASN A 34 -14.81 23.82 13.53
N GLY A 35 -13.54 23.58 13.94
CA GLY A 35 -12.93 22.24 13.82
C GLY A 35 -12.36 21.96 12.43
N ARG A 36 -11.83 20.75 12.28
CA ARG A 36 -11.15 20.33 11.05
C ARG A 36 -12.13 19.88 9.94
N ASN A 37 -11.73 20.09 8.70
CA ASN A 37 -12.46 19.64 7.51
C ASN A 37 -12.28 18.12 7.35
N LYS A 38 -13.03 17.35 8.16
CA LYS A 38 -13.00 15.87 8.16
C LYS A 38 -14.42 15.32 8.27
N LEU A 39 -14.69 14.25 7.54
CA LEU A 39 -15.89 13.44 7.74
C LEU A 39 -15.74 12.66 9.06
N LYS A 40 -16.85 12.43 9.74
CA LYS A 40 -16.85 11.62 10.97
C LYS A 40 -16.39 10.20 10.65
N GLU A 41 -15.32 9.79 11.33
CA GLU A 41 -14.89 8.40 11.32
C GLU A 41 -15.89 7.56 12.12
N ALA A 42 -16.00 6.27 11.79
CA ALA A 42 -16.78 5.32 12.57
C ALA A 42 -16.34 5.39 14.05
N LYS A 43 -17.29 5.36 14.96
CA LYS A 43 -16.98 5.39 16.41
C LYS A 43 -16.04 4.24 16.76
N LYS A 44 -14.89 4.58 17.29
CA LYS A 44 -13.93 3.58 17.77
C LYS A 44 -14.57 2.80 18.91
N GLU A 45 -14.41 1.48 18.87
CA GLU A 45 -14.86 0.65 19.96
C GLU A 45 -14.08 0.98 21.24
N SER A 46 -14.79 1.12 22.35
CA SER A 46 -14.15 1.32 23.64
C SER A 46 -13.35 0.08 24.05
N LEU A 47 -12.31 0.25 24.85
CA LEU A 47 -11.51 -0.88 25.36
C LEU A 47 -12.39 -1.92 26.07
N LEU A 48 -13.43 -1.44 26.75
CA LEU A 48 -14.37 -2.32 27.45
C LEU A 48 -15.20 -3.14 26.44
N SER A 49 -15.68 -2.52 25.35
CA SER A 49 -16.40 -3.22 24.28
C SER A 49 -15.51 -4.31 23.65
N ARG A 50 -14.27 -3.99 23.36
CA ARG A 50 -13.29 -4.95 22.80
C ARG A 50 -13.06 -6.11 23.76
N PHE A 51 -12.91 -5.82 25.06
CA PHE A 51 -12.74 -6.85 26.09
C PHE A 51 -13.93 -7.81 26.07
N PHE A 52 -15.17 -7.30 26.05
CA PHE A 52 -16.35 -8.16 25.98
C PHE A 52 -16.49 -8.88 24.64
N ASN A 53 -16.01 -8.29 23.56
CA ASN A 53 -15.97 -8.96 22.25
C ASN A 53 -14.94 -10.09 22.22
N GLN A 54 -13.80 -9.94 22.90
CA GLN A 54 -12.83 -11.04 23.06
C GLN A 54 -13.50 -12.23 23.80
N LEU A 55 -14.31 -11.96 24.83
CA LEU A 55 -15.00 -13.04 25.59
C LEU A 55 -16.05 -13.80 24.76
N LYS A 56 -16.42 -13.29 23.56
CA LYS A 56 -17.32 -13.99 22.62
C LYS A 56 -16.57 -14.95 21.70
N ASP A 57 -15.25 -14.97 21.77
CA ASP A 57 -14.46 -15.91 20.99
C ASP A 57 -14.89 -17.35 21.34
N PRO A 58 -15.13 -18.24 20.36
CA PRO A 58 -15.57 -19.62 20.61
C PRO A 58 -14.67 -20.38 21.57
N MET A 59 -13.37 -20.13 21.56
CA MET A 59 -12.41 -20.77 22.46
C MET A 59 -12.62 -20.32 23.90
N ILE A 60 -12.75 -19.02 24.12
CA ILE A 60 -12.97 -18.44 25.44
C ILE A 60 -14.32 -18.93 26.00
N ILE A 61 -15.34 -19.08 25.13
CA ILE A 61 -16.63 -19.64 25.53
C ILE A 61 -16.46 -21.10 26.05
N ILE A 62 -15.64 -21.90 25.34
CA ILE A 62 -15.34 -23.30 25.77
C ILE A 62 -14.64 -23.29 27.13
N LEU A 63 -13.65 -22.41 27.33
CA LEU A 63 -12.92 -22.27 28.60
C LEU A 63 -13.86 -21.80 29.74
N ILE A 64 -14.78 -20.88 29.47
CA ILE A 64 -15.77 -20.42 30.45
C ILE A 64 -16.70 -21.59 30.82
N ALA A 65 -17.13 -22.37 29.83
CA ALA A 65 -17.93 -23.58 30.08
C ALA A 65 -17.16 -24.59 30.95
N ALA A 66 -15.88 -24.81 30.64
CA ALA A 66 -15.00 -25.67 31.43
C ALA A 66 -14.84 -25.15 32.87
N ALA A 67 -14.64 -23.85 33.05
CA ALA A 67 -14.57 -23.22 34.39
C ALA A 67 -15.88 -23.45 35.21
N ILE A 68 -17.03 -23.30 34.52
CA ILE A 68 -18.33 -23.54 35.17
C ILE A 68 -18.45 -25.01 35.61
N VAL A 69 -18.09 -25.95 34.72
CA VAL A 69 -18.14 -27.39 35.02
C VAL A 69 -17.19 -27.72 36.18
N SER A 70 -15.94 -27.27 36.13
CA SER A 70 -14.93 -27.44 37.19
C SER A 70 -15.45 -26.88 38.52
N GLY A 71 -16.03 -25.68 38.51
CA GLY A 71 -16.58 -25.07 39.72
C GLY A 71 -17.75 -25.88 40.33
N VAL A 72 -18.62 -26.41 39.49
CA VAL A 72 -19.74 -27.27 39.93
C VAL A 72 -19.18 -28.53 40.59
N VAL A 73 -18.15 -29.12 39.99
CA VAL A 73 -17.50 -30.33 40.51
C VAL A 73 -16.85 -30.04 41.85
N SER A 74 -16.07 -28.97 41.98
CA SER A 74 -15.42 -28.57 43.23
C SER A 74 -16.44 -28.42 44.36
N VAL A 75 -17.66 -27.90 44.05
CA VAL A 75 -18.77 -27.83 45.04
C VAL A 75 -19.27 -29.23 45.43
N VAL A 76 -19.47 -30.10 44.42
CA VAL A 76 -20.06 -31.46 44.65
C VAL A 76 -19.07 -32.37 45.40
N GLU A 77 -17.78 -32.34 45.02
CA GLU A 77 -16.76 -33.20 45.59
C GLU A 77 -16.06 -32.59 46.80
N LYS A 78 -16.38 -31.32 47.13
CA LYS A 78 -15.78 -30.56 48.26
C LYS A 78 -14.28 -30.40 48.09
N GLU A 79 -13.83 -30.28 46.86
CA GLU A 79 -12.42 -30.03 46.49
C GLU A 79 -12.11 -28.54 46.42
N SER A 80 -10.85 -28.22 46.24
CA SER A 80 -10.38 -26.84 46.07
C SER A 80 -10.90 -26.24 44.77
N PHE A 81 -11.16 -24.92 44.74
CA PHE A 81 -11.50 -24.14 43.54
C PHE A 81 -10.28 -23.75 42.71
N SER A 82 -9.11 -24.29 42.99
CA SER A 82 -7.85 -23.90 42.32
C SER A 82 -7.98 -23.94 40.82
N ASP A 83 -8.44 -25.04 40.22
CA ASP A 83 -8.54 -25.20 38.76
C ASP A 83 -9.52 -24.19 38.16
N THR A 84 -10.67 -23.99 38.78
CA THR A 84 -11.65 -22.99 38.36
C THR A 84 -11.05 -21.58 38.35
N ILE A 85 -10.33 -21.23 39.45
CA ILE A 85 -9.68 -19.91 39.57
C ILE A 85 -8.61 -19.74 38.51
N ILE A 86 -7.79 -20.75 38.22
CA ILE A 86 -6.75 -20.75 37.22
C ILE A 86 -7.34 -20.53 35.83
N ILE A 87 -8.36 -21.30 35.47
CA ILE A 87 -9.01 -21.17 34.13
C ILE A 87 -9.57 -19.76 33.97
N ILE A 88 -10.24 -19.20 34.99
CA ILE A 88 -10.79 -17.84 34.94
C ILE A 88 -9.65 -16.80 34.81
N ALA A 89 -8.56 -16.98 35.56
CA ALA A 89 -7.41 -16.06 35.50
C ALA A 89 -6.80 -16.05 34.10
N VAL A 90 -6.66 -17.22 33.48
CA VAL A 90 -6.12 -17.35 32.14
C VAL A 90 -7.08 -16.72 31.09
N VAL A 91 -8.37 -16.95 31.22
CA VAL A 91 -9.39 -16.33 30.34
C VAL A 91 -9.30 -14.82 30.43
N LEU A 92 -9.20 -14.25 31.64
CA LEU A 92 -9.05 -12.81 31.81
C LEU A 92 -7.73 -12.27 31.21
N LEU A 93 -6.64 -12.99 31.44
CA LEU A 93 -5.31 -12.63 30.91
C LEU A 93 -5.31 -12.65 29.38
N ASN A 94 -5.86 -13.70 28.78
CA ASN A 94 -6.00 -13.81 27.31
C ASN A 94 -6.83 -12.66 26.75
N ALA A 95 -7.97 -12.35 27.36
CA ALA A 95 -8.83 -11.25 26.90
C ALA A 95 -8.11 -9.89 26.98
N VAL A 96 -7.37 -9.65 28.06
CA VAL A 96 -6.58 -8.40 28.23
C VAL A 96 -5.47 -8.32 27.20
N LEU A 97 -4.74 -9.43 26.99
CA LEU A 97 -3.65 -9.48 26.01
C LEU A 97 -4.17 -9.28 24.58
N GLY A 98 -5.29 -9.90 24.24
CA GLY A 98 -5.96 -9.73 22.96
C GLY A 98 -6.33 -8.27 22.70
N VAL A 99 -6.95 -7.59 23.67
CA VAL A 99 -7.29 -6.16 23.58
C VAL A 99 -6.03 -5.31 23.40
N TYR A 100 -4.97 -5.61 24.12
CA TYR A 100 -3.69 -4.87 24.02
C TYR A 100 -3.09 -5.02 22.62
N GLN A 101 -3.03 -6.23 22.11
CA GLN A 101 -2.47 -6.54 20.77
C GLN A 101 -3.29 -5.87 19.66
N GLU A 102 -4.63 -5.97 19.72
CA GLU A 102 -5.56 -5.36 18.76
C GLU A 102 -5.41 -3.81 18.76
N SER A 103 -5.38 -3.21 19.95
CA SER A 103 -5.22 -1.76 20.12
C SER A 103 -3.87 -1.27 19.56
N LYS A 104 -2.81 -2.03 19.75
CA LYS A 104 -1.48 -1.71 19.23
C LYS A 104 -1.43 -1.77 17.69
N ALA A 105 -2.06 -2.79 17.12
CA ALA A 105 -2.16 -2.95 15.64
C ALA A 105 -2.95 -1.80 15.02
N GLU A 106 -4.09 -1.44 15.61
CA GLU A 106 -4.94 -0.33 15.15
C GLU A 106 -4.19 1.01 15.18
N LYS A 107 -3.52 1.33 16.28
CA LYS A 107 -2.73 2.57 16.41
C LYS A 107 -1.64 2.68 15.33
N ALA A 108 -1.01 1.56 14.97
CA ALA A 108 -0.01 1.54 13.91
C ALA A 108 -0.64 1.85 12.54
N ILE A 109 -1.82 1.32 12.26
CA ILE A 109 -2.59 1.59 11.03
C ILE A 109 -3.01 3.07 10.98
N GLU A 110 -3.52 3.63 12.08
CA GLU A 110 -3.91 5.04 12.17
C GLU A 110 -2.74 5.99 11.89
N ALA A 111 -1.59 5.70 12.49
CA ALA A 111 -0.39 6.51 12.29
C ALA A 111 0.03 6.56 10.81
N LEU A 112 -0.16 5.46 10.08
CA LEU A 112 0.12 5.37 8.64
C LEU A 112 -0.88 6.19 7.82
N GLN A 113 -2.17 6.11 8.15
CA GLN A 113 -3.21 6.89 7.46
C GLN A 113 -2.94 8.39 7.62
N ALA A 114 -2.50 8.82 8.80
CA ALA A 114 -2.16 10.22 9.08
C ALA A 114 -0.97 10.73 8.23
N MET A 115 -0.07 9.86 7.79
CA MET A 115 1.06 10.22 6.93
C MET A 115 0.65 10.50 5.48
N SER A 116 -0.53 10.05 5.05
CA SER A 116 -1.07 10.19 3.69
C SER A 116 -2.13 11.29 3.58
N SER A 117 -2.09 12.32 4.45
CA SER A 117 -3.10 13.37 4.42
C SER A 117 -3.00 14.23 3.15
N ALA A 118 -4.16 14.48 2.51
CA ALA A 118 -4.27 15.30 1.32
C ALA A 118 -3.88 16.75 1.62
N THR A 119 -3.34 17.46 0.62
CA THR A 119 -3.01 18.88 0.68
C THR A 119 -3.79 19.64 -0.38
N SER A 120 -4.06 20.93 -0.12
CA SER A 120 -4.79 21.80 -1.04
C SER A 120 -4.06 23.14 -1.18
N ARG A 121 -4.14 23.70 -2.38
CA ARG A 121 -3.59 25.03 -2.68
C ARG A 121 -4.65 26.07 -2.32
N VAL A 122 -4.31 26.98 -1.40
CA VAL A 122 -5.19 28.04 -0.94
C VAL A 122 -4.56 29.40 -1.16
N LEU A 123 -5.39 30.37 -1.49
CA LEU A 123 -4.98 31.77 -1.56
C LEU A 123 -5.23 32.38 -0.16
N ARG A 124 -4.17 32.73 0.55
CA ARG A 124 -4.26 33.43 1.83
C ARG A 124 -3.38 34.68 1.81
N GLY A 125 -3.98 35.81 2.12
CA GLY A 125 -3.28 37.10 2.08
C GLY A 125 -2.70 37.45 0.72
N GLY A 126 -3.35 36.98 -0.37
CA GLY A 126 -2.89 37.26 -1.74
C GLY A 126 -1.78 36.32 -2.25
N MET A 127 -1.38 35.34 -1.44
CA MET A 127 -0.33 34.36 -1.81
C MET A 127 -0.89 32.94 -1.83
N VAL A 128 -0.53 32.15 -2.84
CA VAL A 128 -0.90 30.75 -2.92
C VAL A 128 -0.03 29.95 -1.95
N ARG A 129 -0.66 29.19 -1.06
CA ARG A 129 -0.01 28.34 -0.06
C ARG A 129 -0.53 26.91 -0.15
N LEU A 130 0.34 25.96 0.16
CA LEU A 130 -0.03 24.54 0.27
C LEU A 130 -0.34 24.25 1.76
N VAL A 131 -1.60 23.87 2.05
CA VAL A 131 -2.04 23.53 3.40
C VAL A 131 -2.66 22.14 3.41
N LYS A 132 -2.72 21.49 4.56
CA LYS A 132 -3.43 20.21 4.68
C LYS A 132 -4.92 20.45 4.44
N SER A 133 -5.54 19.62 3.61
CA SER A 133 -6.98 19.74 3.28
C SER A 133 -7.86 19.70 4.52
N GLU A 134 -7.43 19.01 5.58
CA GLU A 134 -8.13 18.97 6.87
C GLU A 134 -8.08 20.30 7.63
N GLU A 135 -7.20 21.22 7.26
CA GLU A 135 -7.02 22.54 7.91
C GLU A 135 -7.74 23.67 7.14
N LEU A 136 -8.49 23.31 6.09
CA LEU A 136 -9.31 24.24 5.35
C LEU A 136 -10.52 24.69 6.18
N VAL A 137 -10.87 25.96 6.04
CA VAL A 137 -12.01 26.56 6.78
C VAL A 137 -12.98 27.26 5.82
N VAL A 138 -14.20 27.42 6.23
CA VAL A 138 -15.21 28.19 5.50
C VAL A 138 -14.69 29.63 5.28
N GLY A 139 -14.70 30.09 4.03
CA GLY A 139 -14.16 31.41 3.63
C GLY A 139 -12.77 31.33 3.01
N ASP A 140 -12.04 30.19 3.10
CA ASP A 140 -10.79 30.02 2.37
C ASP A 140 -11.06 30.03 0.86
N VAL A 141 -10.14 30.60 0.08
CA VAL A 141 -10.19 30.58 -1.38
C VAL A 141 -9.23 29.51 -1.88
N VAL A 142 -9.75 28.45 -2.49
CA VAL A 142 -8.96 27.34 -3.03
C VAL A 142 -8.70 27.53 -4.52
N LEU A 143 -7.49 27.19 -4.95
CA LEU A 143 -7.11 27.08 -6.37
C LEU A 143 -7.33 25.63 -6.79
N LEU A 144 -8.11 25.42 -7.84
CA LEU A 144 -8.48 24.12 -8.39
C LEU A 144 -7.96 24.03 -9.84
N GLU A 145 -7.27 22.95 -10.15
CA GLU A 145 -6.74 22.66 -11.49
C GLU A 145 -7.09 21.22 -11.89
N ALA A 146 -6.98 20.94 -13.19
CA ALA A 146 -7.22 19.58 -13.70
C ALA A 146 -6.37 18.55 -12.95
N GLY A 147 -6.99 17.55 -12.35
CA GLY A 147 -6.36 16.52 -11.54
C GLY A 147 -6.54 16.70 -10.03
N ASP A 148 -7.05 17.86 -9.58
CA ASP A 148 -7.29 18.11 -8.15
C ASP A 148 -8.60 17.47 -7.71
N ALA A 149 -8.60 16.89 -6.52
CA ALA A 149 -9.84 16.54 -5.81
C ALA A 149 -10.35 17.79 -5.10
N VAL A 150 -11.66 18.04 -5.20
CA VAL A 150 -12.30 19.16 -4.50
C VAL A 150 -12.33 18.85 -3.00
N PRO A 151 -11.65 19.67 -2.17
CA PRO A 151 -11.43 19.31 -0.76
C PRO A 151 -12.62 19.62 0.17
N ALA A 152 -13.55 20.45 -0.28
CA ALA A 152 -14.70 20.92 0.51
C ALA A 152 -15.73 21.53 -0.47
N ASP A 153 -16.98 21.73 -0.05
CA ASP A 153 -17.95 22.37 -0.90
C ASP A 153 -17.59 23.86 -1.08
N ALA A 154 -17.57 24.32 -2.32
CA ALA A 154 -17.11 25.67 -2.63
C ALA A 154 -17.90 26.31 -3.77
N ARG A 155 -17.97 27.66 -3.75
CA ARG A 155 -18.58 28.51 -4.77
C ARG A 155 -17.50 29.03 -5.72
N VAL A 156 -17.65 28.75 -7.00
CA VAL A 156 -16.68 29.19 -8.04
C VAL A 156 -16.73 30.72 -8.16
N ILE A 157 -15.59 31.40 -7.98
CA ILE A 157 -15.48 32.86 -8.06
C ILE A 157 -14.73 33.31 -9.33
N GLU A 158 -13.88 32.42 -9.91
CA GLU A 158 -13.21 32.66 -11.18
C GLU A 158 -12.94 31.29 -11.82
N CYS A 159 -13.10 31.16 -13.12
CA CYS A 159 -12.77 29.92 -13.83
C CYS A 159 -12.42 30.16 -15.30
N ALA A 160 -11.57 29.26 -15.81
CA ALA A 160 -11.19 29.18 -17.23
C ALA A 160 -11.44 27.73 -17.66
N SER A 161 -12.56 27.52 -18.37
CA SER A 161 -12.98 26.21 -18.90
C SER A 161 -13.00 25.08 -17.84
N LEU A 162 -13.38 25.41 -16.61
CA LEU A 162 -13.39 24.46 -15.47
C LEU A 162 -14.46 23.40 -15.67
N GLN A 163 -14.08 22.11 -15.59
CA GLN A 163 -15.00 20.97 -15.63
C GLN A 163 -14.76 20.08 -14.42
N ALA A 164 -15.87 19.68 -13.76
CA ALA A 164 -15.83 18.80 -12.60
C ALA A 164 -16.61 17.51 -12.87
N GLU A 165 -16.03 16.37 -12.52
CA GLU A 165 -16.69 15.07 -12.49
C GLU A 165 -17.32 14.90 -11.11
N GLU A 166 -18.65 14.84 -11.07
CA GLU A 166 -19.44 14.80 -9.83
C GLU A 166 -20.20 13.47 -9.64
N ALA A 167 -19.75 12.41 -10.31
CA ALA A 167 -20.38 11.08 -10.32
C ALA A 167 -20.66 10.54 -8.91
N ALA A 168 -19.79 10.82 -7.95
CA ALA A 168 -19.92 10.36 -6.56
C ALA A 168 -21.15 10.93 -5.84
N LEU A 169 -21.62 12.09 -6.30
CA LEU A 169 -22.76 12.80 -5.70
C LEU A 169 -24.02 12.76 -6.56
N THR A 170 -23.85 12.89 -7.89
CA THR A 170 -24.98 12.99 -8.82
C THR A 170 -25.31 11.65 -9.50
N GLY A 171 -24.36 10.72 -9.54
CA GLY A 171 -24.47 9.49 -10.30
C GLY A 171 -24.17 9.64 -11.79
N GLU A 172 -23.92 10.87 -12.27
CA GLU A 172 -23.66 11.17 -13.68
C GLU A 172 -22.15 11.20 -13.93
N SER A 173 -21.67 10.36 -14.83
CA SER A 173 -20.24 10.25 -15.14
C SER A 173 -19.72 11.28 -16.15
N VAL A 174 -20.62 12.07 -16.76
CA VAL A 174 -20.22 13.10 -17.71
C VAL A 174 -19.79 14.36 -16.94
N PRO A 175 -18.59 14.89 -17.21
CA PRO A 175 -18.11 16.10 -16.52
C PRO A 175 -19.03 17.31 -16.77
N VAL A 176 -19.25 18.08 -15.72
CA VAL A 176 -20.11 19.27 -15.72
C VAL A 176 -19.25 20.52 -15.93
N ASN A 177 -19.58 21.34 -16.93
CA ASN A 177 -18.94 22.64 -17.14
C ASN A 177 -19.33 23.59 -16.00
N LYS A 178 -18.34 24.16 -15.33
CA LYS A 178 -18.56 25.09 -14.22
C LYS A 178 -18.42 26.53 -14.69
N GLN A 179 -19.20 27.41 -14.09
CA GLN A 179 -19.29 28.84 -14.45
C GLN A 179 -19.38 29.74 -13.20
N VAL A 180 -19.11 31.01 -13.39
CA VAL A 180 -19.13 31.99 -12.28
C VAL A 180 -20.51 32.59 -12.06
N GLU A 181 -21.32 32.68 -13.12
CA GLU A 181 -22.62 33.36 -13.15
C GLU A 181 -23.59 32.77 -12.11
N THR A 182 -24.48 33.62 -11.61
CA THR A 182 -25.53 33.20 -10.68
C THR A 182 -26.61 32.38 -11.42
N ILE A 183 -27.11 31.37 -10.76
CA ILE A 183 -28.24 30.57 -11.27
C ILE A 183 -29.54 31.34 -10.98
N GLU A 184 -30.44 31.45 -11.96
CA GLU A 184 -31.74 32.11 -11.78
C GLU A 184 -32.72 31.21 -11.00
N ASP A 185 -33.30 31.73 -9.96
CA ASP A 185 -34.36 31.04 -9.21
C ASP A 185 -35.72 31.17 -9.94
N LEU A 186 -35.92 30.33 -10.95
CA LEU A 186 -37.13 30.31 -11.77
C LEU A 186 -38.31 29.59 -11.11
N THR A 187 -38.09 28.77 -10.08
CA THR A 187 -39.15 27.89 -9.56
C THR A 187 -39.44 28.05 -8.07
N GLY A 188 -38.67 28.82 -7.34
CA GLY A 188 -38.75 28.94 -5.88
C GLY A 188 -38.41 27.65 -5.14
N LYS A 189 -38.02 26.59 -5.86
CA LYS A 189 -37.61 25.29 -5.30
C LYS A 189 -36.09 25.20 -5.22
N GLU A 190 -35.60 24.27 -4.44
CA GLU A 190 -34.17 24.02 -4.32
C GLU A 190 -33.60 23.45 -5.64
N CYS A 191 -32.55 24.07 -6.17
CA CYS A 191 -31.87 23.60 -7.38
C CYS A 191 -31.23 22.21 -7.12
N PRO A 192 -31.46 21.20 -7.98
CA PRO A 192 -30.80 19.91 -7.84
C PRO A 192 -29.28 20.04 -7.88
N LEU A 193 -28.58 19.15 -7.20
CA LEU A 193 -27.09 19.18 -7.07
C LEU A 193 -26.39 19.28 -8.43
N GLY A 194 -26.78 18.44 -9.38
CA GLY A 194 -26.15 18.36 -10.71
C GLY A 194 -26.36 19.64 -11.55
N ASP A 195 -27.39 20.44 -11.24
CA ASP A 195 -27.70 21.69 -11.96
C ASP A 195 -27.01 22.92 -11.36
N ARG A 196 -26.32 22.77 -10.20
CA ARG A 196 -25.61 23.88 -9.54
C ARG A 196 -24.24 24.09 -10.19
N VAL A 197 -24.27 24.59 -11.43
CA VAL A 197 -23.07 24.73 -12.29
C VAL A 197 -22.04 25.74 -11.78
N ASN A 198 -22.36 26.53 -10.76
CA ASN A 198 -21.44 27.49 -10.15
C ASN A 198 -20.90 27.04 -8.78
N MET A 199 -21.15 25.78 -8.41
CA MET A 199 -20.64 25.14 -7.18
C MET A 199 -19.74 23.97 -7.56
N VAL A 200 -18.80 23.65 -6.67
CA VAL A 200 -18.03 22.41 -6.70
C VAL A 200 -18.13 21.73 -5.33
N TYR A 201 -18.10 20.42 -5.28
CA TYR A 201 -18.46 19.63 -4.09
C TYR A 201 -17.31 18.72 -3.63
N MET A 202 -17.18 18.56 -2.32
CA MET A 202 -16.24 17.64 -1.70
C MET A 202 -16.35 16.25 -2.32
N GLY A 203 -15.20 15.67 -2.72
CA GLY A 203 -15.14 14.33 -3.30
C GLY A 203 -15.32 14.31 -4.83
N SER A 204 -15.62 15.43 -5.46
CA SER A 204 -15.59 15.58 -6.92
C SER A 204 -14.16 15.78 -7.41
N THR A 205 -13.96 15.61 -8.70
CA THR A 205 -12.64 15.74 -9.34
C THR A 205 -12.69 16.80 -10.45
N ILE A 206 -11.71 17.69 -10.48
CA ILE A 206 -11.52 18.61 -11.61
C ILE A 206 -10.84 17.85 -12.75
N VAL A 207 -11.51 17.72 -13.87
CA VAL A 207 -11.01 16.94 -15.02
C VAL A 207 -10.44 17.84 -16.12
N TYR A 208 -10.81 19.14 -16.15
CA TYR A 208 -10.32 20.07 -17.17
C TYR A 208 -10.35 21.51 -16.64
N GLY A 209 -9.43 22.36 -17.14
CA GLY A 209 -9.39 23.79 -16.82
C GLY A 209 -8.86 24.10 -15.43
N ARG A 210 -9.13 25.33 -14.99
CA ARG A 210 -8.72 25.81 -13.65
C ARG A 210 -9.69 26.85 -13.14
N GLY A 211 -9.67 27.09 -11.81
CA GLY A 211 -10.49 28.13 -11.22
C GLY A 211 -10.18 28.39 -9.76
N TYR A 212 -10.71 29.48 -9.24
CA TYR A 212 -10.73 29.82 -7.83
C TYR A 212 -12.15 29.60 -7.28
N ALA A 213 -12.23 29.03 -6.09
CA ALA A 213 -13.51 28.79 -5.44
C ALA A 213 -13.42 29.12 -3.94
N VAL A 214 -14.43 29.76 -3.37
CA VAL A 214 -14.48 30.08 -1.92
C VAL A 214 -15.21 28.95 -1.20
N ILE A 215 -14.61 28.40 -0.15
CA ILE A 215 -15.20 27.30 0.64
C ILE A 215 -16.44 27.77 1.38
N THR A 216 -17.56 27.06 1.15
CA THR A 216 -18.88 27.36 1.73
C THR A 216 -19.28 26.39 2.84
N ALA A 217 -18.74 25.15 2.83
CA ALA A 217 -19.00 24.14 3.87
C ALA A 217 -17.82 23.18 3.98
N THR A 218 -17.56 22.68 5.20
CA THR A 218 -16.46 21.75 5.50
C THR A 218 -16.97 20.54 6.26
N GLY A 219 -16.28 19.42 6.15
CA GLY A 219 -16.51 18.20 6.93
C GLY A 219 -17.95 17.67 6.79
N MET A 220 -18.59 17.46 7.92
CA MET A 220 -19.97 16.91 7.95
C MET A 220 -21.04 17.84 7.39
N ASP A 221 -20.74 19.14 7.23
CA ASP A 221 -21.68 20.12 6.67
C ASP A 221 -21.67 20.12 5.13
N THR A 222 -20.73 19.43 4.49
CA THR A 222 -20.68 19.27 3.01
C THR A 222 -21.80 18.34 2.52
N GLU A 223 -22.11 18.39 1.23
CA GLU A 223 -23.08 17.46 0.63
C GLU A 223 -22.62 16.00 0.80
N MET A 224 -21.32 15.74 0.62
CA MET A 224 -20.72 14.42 0.89
C MET A 224 -20.85 14.03 2.38
N GLY A 225 -20.68 15.00 3.29
CA GLY A 225 -20.81 14.77 4.74
C GLY A 225 -22.22 14.34 5.15
N LYS A 226 -23.24 14.93 4.51
CA LYS A 226 -24.65 14.55 4.74
C LYS A 226 -24.93 13.10 4.30
N ILE A 227 -24.25 12.62 3.26
CA ILE A 227 -24.37 11.24 2.74
C ILE A 227 -23.54 10.27 3.60
N ALA A 228 -22.39 10.71 4.12
CA ALA A 228 -21.43 9.88 4.85
C ALA A 228 -22.03 9.19 6.08
N ASP A 229 -22.99 9.82 6.74
CA ASP A 229 -23.68 9.24 7.91
C ASP A 229 -24.45 7.95 7.53
N ALA A 230 -24.86 7.81 6.27
CA ALA A 230 -25.54 6.62 5.74
C ALA A 230 -24.54 5.55 5.26
N LEU A 231 -23.30 5.93 4.97
CA LEU A 231 -22.26 5.05 4.39
C LEU A 231 -21.26 4.49 5.41
N THR A 232 -21.29 4.95 6.67
CA THR A 232 -20.36 4.57 7.73
C THR A 232 -20.39 3.09 8.13
N LYS A 233 -21.17 2.25 7.47
CA LYS A 233 -21.31 0.81 7.77
C LYS A 233 -20.53 -0.10 6.81
N ALA A 234 -19.73 0.46 5.91
CA ALA A 234 -18.91 -0.37 5.00
C ALA A 234 -17.67 -0.88 5.75
N GLU A 235 -17.65 -2.18 6.03
CA GLU A 235 -16.51 -2.85 6.67
C GLU A 235 -15.27 -2.80 5.77
N SER A 236 -14.10 -2.59 6.37
CA SER A 236 -12.82 -2.74 5.68
C SER A 236 -12.65 -4.20 5.23
N GLY A 237 -12.40 -4.43 3.95
CA GLY A 237 -12.25 -5.78 3.39
C GLY A 237 -11.08 -6.55 4.00
N GLN A 238 -11.31 -7.83 4.31
CA GLN A 238 -10.26 -8.76 4.78
C GLN A 238 -9.27 -9.05 3.65
N THR A 239 -8.00 -9.25 4.00
CA THR A 239 -6.99 -9.66 3.01
C THR A 239 -7.24 -11.11 2.56
N PRO A 240 -6.80 -11.50 1.34
CA PRO A 240 -6.90 -12.89 0.88
C PRO A 240 -6.30 -13.88 1.88
N LEU A 241 -5.20 -13.52 2.53
CA LEU A 241 -4.56 -14.36 3.53
C LEU A 241 -5.45 -14.52 4.78
N GLN A 242 -6.07 -13.44 5.26
CA GLN A 242 -7.00 -13.50 6.40
C GLN A 242 -8.20 -14.41 6.09
N ILE A 243 -8.73 -14.35 4.87
CA ILE A 243 -9.82 -15.23 4.41
C ILE A 243 -9.37 -16.70 4.43
N LYS A 244 -8.18 -16.99 3.88
CA LYS A 244 -7.61 -18.34 3.86
C LYS A 244 -7.36 -18.88 5.28
N LEU A 245 -6.89 -18.02 6.18
CA LEU A 245 -6.67 -18.38 7.60
C LEU A 245 -7.97 -18.65 8.32
N GLY A 246 -9.02 -17.89 8.07
CA GLY A 246 -10.36 -18.15 8.59
C GLY A 246 -10.91 -19.49 8.12
N GLN A 247 -10.65 -19.85 6.86
CA GLN A 247 -11.02 -21.17 6.32
C GLN A 247 -10.22 -22.28 7.00
N LEU A 248 -8.91 -22.08 7.18
CA LEU A 248 -8.03 -23.04 7.87
C LEU A 248 -8.49 -23.27 9.33
N SER A 249 -8.72 -22.18 10.05
CA SER A 249 -9.20 -22.25 11.44
C SER A 249 -10.50 -23.08 11.53
N ARG A 250 -11.43 -22.84 10.62
CA ARG A 250 -12.71 -23.59 10.58
C ARG A 250 -12.48 -25.09 10.31
N ILE A 251 -11.58 -25.45 9.40
CA ILE A 251 -11.23 -26.85 9.10
C ILE A 251 -10.61 -27.50 10.35
N LEU A 252 -9.66 -26.81 10.99
CA LEU A 252 -9.01 -27.30 12.21
C LEU A 252 -10.05 -27.53 13.32
N THR A 253 -10.97 -26.60 13.50
CA THR A 253 -12.06 -26.73 14.50
C THR A 253 -12.88 -28.01 14.27
N TYR A 254 -13.26 -28.31 13.03
CA TYR A 254 -14.02 -29.54 12.74
C TYR A 254 -13.21 -30.80 13.01
N ILE A 255 -11.91 -30.79 12.67
CA ILE A 255 -11.00 -31.92 12.93
C ILE A 255 -10.91 -32.16 14.46
N VAL A 256 -10.71 -31.08 15.20
CA VAL A 256 -10.56 -31.13 16.67
C VAL A 256 -11.85 -31.65 17.32
N ILE A 257 -13.01 -31.13 16.93
CA ILE A 257 -14.31 -31.63 17.45
C ILE A 257 -14.43 -33.14 17.18
N GLY A 258 -14.04 -33.60 15.99
CA GLY A 258 -14.05 -35.02 15.66
C GLY A 258 -13.13 -35.84 16.57
N ILE A 259 -11.91 -35.34 16.83
CA ILE A 259 -10.95 -36.00 17.74
C ILE A 259 -11.50 -36.03 19.17
N CYS A 260 -12.05 -34.91 19.64
CA CYS A 260 -12.64 -34.83 21.01
C CYS A 260 -13.79 -35.82 21.18
N ILE A 261 -14.69 -35.91 20.21
CA ILE A 261 -15.82 -36.89 20.25
C ILE A 261 -15.27 -38.32 20.25
N PHE A 262 -14.28 -38.60 19.40
CA PHE A 262 -13.66 -39.92 19.36
C PHE A 262 -12.99 -40.27 20.70
N MET A 263 -12.21 -39.36 21.26
CA MET A 263 -11.51 -39.57 22.54
C MET A 263 -12.47 -39.76 23.70
N PHE A 264 -13.50 -38.90 23.74
CA PHE A 264 -14.54 -39.01 24.77
C PHE A 264 -15.22 -40.39 24.68
N GLY A 265 -15.65 -40.82 23.52
CA GLY A 265 -16.27 -42.13 23.28
C GLY A 265 -15.33 -43.29 23.59
N PHE A 266 -14.04 -43.20 23.13
CA PHE A 266 -13.04 -44.24 23.36
C PHE A 266 -12.76 -44.42 24.87
N SER A 267 -12.59 -43.34 25.62
CA SER A 267 -12.34 -43.41 27.07
C SER A 267 -13.50 -44.05 27.82
N LEU A 268 -14.74 -43.69 27.46
CA LEU A 268 -15.93 -44.32 28.10
C LEU A 268 -16.06 -45.81 27.73
N LEU A 269 -15.72 -46.20 26.48
CA LEU A 269 -15.81 -47.60 26.02
C LEU A 269 -14.72 -48.51 26.64
N THR A 270 -13.54 -47.90 26.95
CA THR A 270 -12.40 -48.67 27.54
C THR A 270 -12.43 -48.71 29.06
N ALA A 271 -13.38 -48.05 29.70
CA ALA A 271 -13.50 -47.96 31.15
C ALA A 271 -13.80 -49.33 31.78
N LYS A 272 -12.83 -49.91 32.44
CA LYS A 272 -12.91 -51.23 33.09
C LYS A 272 -13.80 -51.22 34.36
N SER A 273 -13.90 -50.08 35.02
CA SER A 273 -14.65 -49.91 36.29
C SER A 273 -16.11 -49.48 36.12
N GLY A 274 -16.57 -49.40 34.84
CA GLY A 274 -17.91 -48.89 34.53
C GLY A 274 -17.91 -47.34 34.40
N ILE A 275 -19.03 -46.81 33.92
CA ILE A 275 -19.17 -45.35 33.71
C ILE A 275 -19.59 -44.72 35.07
N THR A 276 -18.63 -44.04 35.68
CA THR A 276 -18.86 -43.23 36.90
C THR A 276 -18.94 -41.73 36.53
N PRO A 277 -19.64 -40.90 37.34
CA PRO A 277 -19.68 -39.45 37.10
C PRO A 277 -18.26 -38.82 37.03
N GLU A 278 -17.38 -39.29 37.90
CA GLU A 278 -15.97 -38.86 37.96
C GLU A 278 -15.24 -39.17 36.63
N LEU A 279 -15.42 -40.37 36.08
CA LEU A 279 -14.83 -40.76 34.78
C LEU A 279 -15.34 -39.87 33.64
N VAL A 280 -16.66 -39.63 33.62
CA VAL A 280 -17.28 -38.76 32.59
C VAL A 280 -16.68 -37.36 32.67
N LEU A 281 -16.54 -36.85 33.89
CA LEU A 281 -15.96 -35.53 34.11
C LEU A 281 -14.49 -35.44 33.65
N ASN A 282 -13.67 -36.36 34.11
CA ASN A 282 -12.23 -36.39 33.75
C ASN A 282 -12.05 -36.52 32.23
N THR A 283 -12.85 -37.37 31.59
CA THR A 283 -12.82 -37.55 30.14
C THR A 283 -13.26 -36.23 29.40
N PHE A 284 -14.26 -35.53 29.95
CA PHE A 284 -14.71 -34.26 29.46
C PHE A 284 -13.60 -33.20 29.58
N MET A 285 -12.90 -33.15 30.72
CA MET A 285 -11.78 -32.21 30.93
C MET A 285 -10.63 -32.51 29.95
N VAL A 286 -10.30 -33.77 29.68
CA VAL A 286 -9.31 -34.15 28.64
C VAL A 286 -9.75 -33.68 27.25
N ALA A 287 -11.04 -33.83 26.92
CA ALA A 287 -11.55 -33.37 25.62
C ALA A 287 -11.50 -31.84 25.50
N VAL A 288 -11.76 -31.11 26.59
CA VAL A 288 -11.62 -29.65 26.65
C VAL A 288 -10.13 -29.25 26.47
N SER A 289 -9.22 -29.93 27.18
CA SER A 289 -7.76 -29.71 27.05
C SER A 289 -7.32 -29.88 25.60
N LEU A 290 -7.77 -30.96 24.97
CA LEU A 290 -7.47 -31.25 23.56
C LEU A 290 -8.01 -30.15 22.63
N ALA A 291 -9.21 -29.65 22.89
CA ALA A 291 -9.81 -28.56 22.11
C ALA A 291 -9.00 -27.28 22.24
N VAL A 292 -8.53 -26.97 23.45
CA VAL A 292 -7.68 -25.79 23.73
C VAL A 292 -6.33 -25.93 23.00
N ALA A 293 -5.67 -27.09 23.15
CA ALA A 293 -4.37 -27.38 22.53
C ALA A 293 -4.37 -27.24 21.01
N ALA A 294 -5.49 -27.53 20.37
CA ALA A 294 -5.54 -27.71 18.92
C ALA A 294 -5.78 -26.43 18.10
N ILE A 295 -6.12 -25.33 18.75
CA ILE A 295 -6.47 -24.09 18.04
C ILE A 295 -5.39 -23.04 18.30
N PRO A 296 -4.69 -22.58 17.23
CA PRO A 296 -3.62 -21.58 17.40
C PRO A 296 -4.18 -20.19 17.63
N GLU A 297 -4.38 -19.81 18.90
CA GLU A 297 -4.99 -18.54 19.32
C GLU A 297 -4.27 -17.31 18.77
N GLY A 298 -2.94 -17.36 18.68
CA GLY A 298 -2.10 -16.25 18.21
C GLY A 298 -2.13 -16.00 16.71
N LEU A 299 -2.72 -16.87 15.90
CA LEU A 299 -2.52 -16.90 14.43
C LEU A 299 -2.98 -15.61 13.73
N ALA A 300 -4.23 -15.17 13.97
CA ALA A 300 -4.78 -13.95 13.36
C ALA A 300 -4.03 -12.70 13.82
N THR A 301 -3.68 -12.65 15.10
CA THR A 301 -2.94 -11.57 15.72
C THR A 301 -1.53 -11.41 15.12
N VAL A 302 -0.80 -12.53 14.98
CA VAL A 302 0.54 -12.55 14.39
C VAL A 302 0.51 -12.01 12.95
N VAL A 303 -0.49 -12.41 12.15
CA VAL A 303 -0.65 -11.93 10.77
C VAL A 303 -0.90 -10.42 10.75
N THR A 304 -1.83 -9.93 11.56
CA THR A 304 -2.17 -8.50 11.63
C THR A 304 -0.97 -7.66 12.07
N ILE A 305 -0.24 -8.11 13.09
CA ILE A 305 0.97 -7.43 13.58
C ILE A 305 2.08 -7.48 12.52
N SER A 306 2.26 -8.62 11.84
CA SER A 306 3.25 -8.76 10.75
C SER A 306 2.99 -7.76 9.63
N LEU A 307 1.72 -7.66 9.19
CA LEU A 307 1.30 -6.71 8.16
C LEU A 307 1.54 -5.27 8.63
N SER A 308 1.16 -4.94 9.86
CA SER A 308 1.32 -3.60 10.44
C SER A 308 2.79 -3.17 10.51
N ILE A 309 3.68 -4.06 10.99
CA ILE A 309 5.13 -3.82 11.04
C ILE A 309 5.68 -3.63 9.63
N GLY A 310 5.23 -4.48 8.69
CA GLY A 310 5.66 -4.41 7.29
C GLY A 310 5.26 -3.10 6.64
N VAL A 311 4.01 -2.66 6.80
CA VAL A 311 3.51 -1.39 6.27
C VAL A 311 4.30 -0.21 6.86
N THR A 312 4.59 -0.23 8.17
CA THR A 312 5.42 0.79 8.82
C THR A 312 6.82 0.85 8.17
N LYS A 313 7.41 -0.31 7.88
CA LYS A 313 8.73 -0.40 7.26
C LYS A 313 8.70 0.07 5.80
N MET A 314 7.66 -0.28 5.03
CA MET A 314 7.43 0.20 3.65
C MET A 314 7.30 1.72 3.63
N SER A 315 6.52 2.29 4.56
CA SER A 315 6.31 3.74 4.66
C SER A 315 7.64 4.47 4.94
N ARG A 316 8.49 3.92 5.81
CA ARG A 316 9.84 4.48 6.08
C ARG A 316 10.76 4.42 4.85
N ARG A 317 10.44 3.58 3.87
CA ARG A 317 11.13 3.47 2.58
C ARG A 317 10.35 4.17 1.46
N ASN A 318 9.53 5.18 1.80
CA ASN A 318 8.75 6.02 0.88
C ASN A 318 7.60 5.30 0.14
N ALA A 319 7.27 4.05 0.50
CA ALA A 319 6.12 3.32 -0.06
C ALA A 319 4.95 3.40 0.92
N VAL A 320 4.06 4.37 0.74
CA VAL A 320 2.90 4.60 1.62
C VAL A 320 1.74 3.70 1.18
N ILE A 321 1.45 2.69 1.96
CA ILE A 321 0.37 1.71 1.67
C ILE A 321 -0.97 2.31 2.11
N ARG A 322 -1.94 2.33 1.21
CA ARG A 322 -3.30 2.81 1.49
C ARG A 322 -4.28 1.67 1.78
N LYS A 323 -4.06 0.50 1.17
CA LYS A 323 -4.88 -0.70 1.41
C LYS A 323 -4.00 -1.86 1.87
N LEU A 324 -4.31 -2.48 2.99
CA LEU A 324 -3.52 -3.60 3.55
C LEU A 324 -3.44 -4.80 2.59
N THR A 325 -4.46 -5.00 1.77
CA THR A 325 -4.48 -6.06 0.75
C THR A 325 -3.32 -5.93 -0.24
N ALA A 326 -2.88 -4.70 -0.53
CA ALA A 326 -1.78 -4.43 -1.46
C ALA A 326 -0.45 -5.05 -0.99
N VAL A 327 -0.21 -5.13 0.32
CA VAL A 327 1.03 -5.68 0.88
C VAL A 327 1.25 -7.12 0.43
N GLU A 328 0.20 -7.94 0.53
CA GLU A 328 0.24 -9.35 0.11
C GLU A 328 0.39 -9.45 -1.42
N THR A 329 -0.38 -8.64 -2.16
CA THR A 329 -0.40 -8.65 -3.62
C THR A 329 0.96 -8.20 -4.20
N LEU A 330 1.59 -7.18 -3.58
CA LEU A 330 2.94 -6.70 -3.95
C LEU A 330 3.96 -7.84 -3.94
N GLY A 331 3.95 -8.67 -2.90
CA GLY A 331 4.84 -9.83 -2.81
C GLY A 331 4.63 -10.86 -3.92
N CYS A 332 3.50 -10.82 -4.62
CA CYS A 332 3.13 -11.70 -5.73
C CYS A 332 3.33 -11.04 -7.11
N ALA A 333 3.73 -9.76 -7.18
CA ALA A 333 3.82 -9.01 -8.44
C ALA A 333 4.70 -9.74 -9.46
N GLN A 334 4.18 -9.89 -10.69
CA GLN A 334 4.84 -10.58 -11.80
C GLN A 334 5.12 -9.63 -12.96
N VAL A 335 4.33 -8.54 -13.08
CA VAL A 335 4.48 -7.52 -14.12
C VAL A 335 4.36 -6.16 -13.42
N ILE A 336 5.28 -5.25 -13.72
CA ILE A 336 5.20 -3.85 -13.27
C ILE A 336 5.13 -2.97 -14.53
N CYS A 337 3.95 -2.43 -14.80
CA CYS A 337 3.70 -1.46 -15.87
C CYS A 337 3.99 -0.07 -15.30
N SER A 338 5.05 0.57 -15.77
CA SER A 338 5.48 1.88 -15.28
C SER A 338 5.30 2.95 -16.34
N ASP A 339 4.67 4.05 -15.96
CA ASP A 339 4.79 5.26 -16.77
C ASP A 339 6.25 5.68 -16.77
N LYS A 340 6.69 6.30 -17.85
CA LYS A 340 8.08 6.76 -18.02
C LYS A 340 8.37 7.95 -17.11
N THR A 341 7.55 9.02 -17.28
CA THR A 341 7.82 10.34 -16.74
C THR A 341 7.67 10.36 -15.21
N GLY A 342 8.64 10.96 -14.53
CA GLY A 342 8.63 11.10 -13.07
C GLY A 342 8.97 9.81 -12.31
N THR A 343 8.64 8.62 -12.86
CA THR A 343 8.87 7.33 -12.21
C THR A 343 10.23 6.72 -12.58
N LEU A 344 10.48 6.59 -13.90
CA LEU A 344 11.74 6.07 -14.43
C LEU A 344 12.76 7.18 -14.68
N THR A 345 12.30 8.43 -14.82
CA THR A 345 13.10 9.65 -15.01
C THR A 345 12.88 10.63 -13.84
N GLN A 346 13.67 11.70 -13.77
CA GLN A 346 13.67 12.64 -12.63
C GLN A 346 12.52 13.65 -12.63
N ASN A 347 11.81 13.78 -13.74
CA ASN A 347 10.73 14.74 -13.94
C ASN A 347 11.15 16.20 -13.68
N ARG A 348 12.39 16.54 -14.02
CA ARG A 348 12.95 17.89 -13.90
C ARG A 348 13.46 18.31 -15.26
N MET A 349 12.66 19.11 -15.95
CA MET A 349 12.99 19.52 -17.32
C MET A 349 13.91 20.75 -17.33
N THR A 350 14.79 20.82 -18.32
CA THR A 350 15.65 21.99 -18.58
C THR A 350 15.77 22.17 -20.08
N VAL A 351 15.64 23.41 -20.57
CA VAL A 351 15.90 23.75 -21.98
C VAL A 351 17.41 23.71 -22.19
N VAL A 352 17.86 22.87 -23.12
CA VAL A 352 19.31 22.70 -23.44
C VAL A 352 19.66 23.04 -24.88
N ARG A 353 18.65 23.17 -25.74
CA ARG A 353 18.84 23.49 -27.15
C ARG A 353 17.67 24.33 -27.65
N THR A 354 17.95 25.34 -28.43
CA THR A 354 16.96 26.20 -29.09
C THR A 354 17.27 26.30 -30.57
N ALA A 355 16.22 26.46 -31.38
CA ALA A 355 16.39 26.79 -32.81
C ALA A 355 15.29 27.77 -33.20
N GLY A 356 15.70 28.97 -33.56
CA GLY A 356 14.85 30.08 -33.96
C GLY A 356 15.72 31.27 -34.29
N ARG A 357 15.16 32.28 -34.93
CA ARG A 357 15.92 33.47 -35.34
C ARG A 357 16.01 34.53 -34.24
N ASP A 358 15.10 34.51 -33.28
CA ASP A 358 15.09 35.44 -32.16
C ASP A 358 14.81 34.63 -30.86
N GLU A 359 15.87 34.37 -30.11
CA GLU A 359 15.84 33.58 -28.90
C GLU A 359 15.07 34.28 -27.77
N LYS A 360 15.12 35.63 -27.73
CA LYS A 360 14.38 36.40 -26.71
C LYS A 360 12.86 36.37 -26.96
N LEU A 361 12.43 36.49 -28.21
CA LEU A 361 11.03 36.37 -28.60
C LEU A 361 10.53 34.96 -28.33
N LEU A 362 11.34 33.94 -28.64
CA LEU A 362 11.02 32.54 -28.34
C LEU A 362 10.83 32.32 -26.82
N ALA A 363 11.76 32.83 -26.01
CA ALA A 363 11.70 32.71 -24.55
C ALA A 363 10.50 33.47 -23.96
N THR A 364 10.18 34.68 -24.49
CA THR A 364 9.00 35.47 -24.10
C THR A 364 7.72 34.70 -24.41
N ALA A 365 7.59 34.15 -25.61
CA ALA A 365 6.43 33.38 -26.05
C ALA A 365 6.24 32.12 -25.14
N MET A 366 7.33 31.40 -24.91
CA MET A 366 7.30 30.16 -24.07
C MET A 366 6.93 30.45 -22.61
N SER A 367 7.46 31.53 -22.02
CA SER A 367 7.20 31.95 -20.64
C SER A 367 5.77 32.45 -20.47
N LEU A 368 5.29 33.35 -21.38
CA LEU A 368 3.94 33.90 -21.29
C LEU A 368 2.85 32.85 -21.58
N CYS A 369 3.15 31.92 -22.50
CA CYS A 369 2.24 30.82 -22.83
C CYS A 369 2.46 29.63 -21.90
N SER A 370 2.61 29.88 -20.59
CA SER A 370 2.80 28.88 -19.53
C SER A 370 2.07 29.32 -18.26
N ASP A 371 1.69 28.37 -17.40
CA ASP A 371 1.00 28.65 -16.15
C ASP A 371 1.91 28.52 -14.91
N ALA A 372 3.11 27.91 -15.05
CA ALA A 372 4.11 27.86 -13.99
C ALA A 372 4.52 29.29 -13.54
N GLU A 373 4.59 29.52 -12.23
CA GLU A 373 4.91 30.82 -11.64
C GLU A 373 6.19 30.75 -10.81
N PRO A 374 7.02 31.80 -10.77
CA PRO A 374 8.23 31.78 -9.92
C PRO A 374 7.88 31.91 -8.43
N ASP A 375 8.63 31.19 -7.60
CA ASP A 375 8.57 31.27 -6.14
C ASP A 375 9.45 32.41 -5.59
N GLU A 376 9.59 32.47 -4.25
CA GLU A 376 10.43 33.46 -3.55
C GLU A 376 11.91 33.37 -3.94
N THR A 377 12.37 32.24 -4.49
CA THR A 377 13.75 32.01 -4.91
C THR A 377 13.95 32.25 -6.42
N GLU A 378 12.94 32.78 -7.10
CA GLU A 378 12.90 33.02 -8.55
C GLU A 378 12.90 31.73 -9.38
N LYS A 379 12.69 30.57 -8.78
CA LYS A 379 12.53 29.28 -9.47
C LYS A 379 11.06 29.07 -9.82
N ALA A 380 10.81 28.59 -11.02
CA ALA A 380 9.44 28.29 -11.46
C ALA A 380 8.88 27.07 -10.72
N VAL A 381 7.63 27.18 -10.29
CA VAL A 381 6.85 26.11 -9.62
C VAL A 381 5.61 25.87 -10.48
N GLY A 382 5.34 24.61 -10.79
CA GLY A 382 4.23 24.20 -11.65
C GLY A 382 4.59 22.92 -12.40
N GLU A 383 3.99 22.71 -13.56
CA GLU A 383 4.25 21.55 -14.42
C GLU A 383 5.71 21.59 -14.90
N PRO A 384 6.48 20.48 -14.82
CA PRO A 384 7.93 20.50 -15.09
C PRO A 384 8.34 21.08 -16.46
N THR A 385 7.57 20.80 -17.51
CA THR A 385 7.83 21.34 -18.85
C THR A 385 7.71 22.86 -18.85
N GLU A 386 6.67 23.40 -18.22
CA GLU A 386 6.43 24.84 -18.12
C GLU A 386 7.46 25.51 -17.22
N CYS A 387 7.85 24.86 -16.13
CA CYS A 387 8.95 25.32 -15.26
C CYS A 387 10.24 25.48 -16.06
N ALA A 388 10.55 24.55 -16.97
CA ALA A 388 11.73 24.63 -17.84
C ALA A 388 11.69 25.87 -18.73
N LEU A 389 10.51 26.16 -19.31
CA LEU A 389 10.31 27.29 -20.21
C LEU A 389 10.42 28.65 -19.48
N VAL A 390 9.83 28.72 -18.27
CA VAL A 390 9.90 29.94 -17.43
C VAL A 390 11.33 30.16 -16.93
N ASN A 391 12.02 29.09 -16.47
CA ASN A 391 13.43 29.17 -16.04
C ASN A 391 14.35 29.53 -17.18
N PHE A 392 14.11 29.07 -18.41
CA PHE A 392 14.83 29.42 -19.62
C PHE A 392 14.72 30.94 -19.89
N ALA A 393 13.50 31.50 -19.82
CA ALA A 393 13.29 32.95 -19.98
C ALA A 393 14.02 33.73 -18.87
N THR A 394 13.91 33.26 -17.60
CA THR A 394 14.61 33.89 -16.47
C THR A 394 16.12 33.89 -16.65
N ALA A 395 16.71 32.82 -17.20
CA ALA A 395 18.15 32.74 -17.51
C ALA A 395 18.60 33.77 -18.56
N LEU A 396 17.69 34.18 -19.45
CA LEU A 396 17.94 35.26 -20.43
C LEU A 396 17.61 36.65 -19.88
N GLY A 397 17.28 36.76 -18.57
CA GLY A 397 16.94 38.04 -17.90
C GLY A 397 15.49 38.46 -18.08
N LEU A 398 14.65 37.60 -18.66
CA LEU A 398 13.23 37.86 -18.94
C LEU A 398 12.38 37.27 -17.80
N LYS A 399 12.21 38.02 -16.70
CA LYS A 399 11.48 37.57 -15.50
C LYS A 399 9.97 37.57 -15.75
N LYS A 400 9.30 36.48 -15.50
CA LYS A 400 7.87 36.30 -15.80
C LYS A 400 6.95 37.36 -15.17
N PRO A 401 7.13 37.80 -13.90
CA PRO A 401 6.28 38.88 -13.35
C PRO A 401 6.41 40.20 -14.14
N ALA A 402 7.61 40.54 -14.64
CA ALA A 402 7.81 41.72 -15.48
C ALA A 402 7.15 41.55 -16.85
N LEU A 403 7.31 40.37 -17.47
CA LEU A 403 6.64 40.03 -18.72
C LEU A 403 5.12 40.11 -18.61
N LYS A 404 4.54 39.62 -17.51
CA LYS A 404 3.08 39.68 -17.27
C LYS A 404 2.57 41.12 -17.13
N ALA A 405 3.39 42.00 -16.53
CA ALA A 405 3.06 43.41 -16.41
C ALA A 405 3.11 44.10 -17.76
N GLU A 406 4.07 43.73 -18.63
CA GLU A 406 4.24 44.27 -19.98
C GLU A 406 3.22 43.69 -21.01
N TYR A 407 2.86 42.39 -20.83
CA TYR A 407 1.98 41.61 -21.70
C TYR A 407 0.81 41.04 -20.89
N PRO A 408 -0.12 41.84 -20.33
CA PRO A 408 -1.27 41.29 -19.58
C PRO A 408 -2.06 40.29 -20.43
N ARG A 409 -2.30 39.09 -19.88
CA ARG A 409 -3.10 38.02 -20.52
C ARG A 409 -4.57 38.46 -20.53
N ILE A 410 -5.23 38.44 -21.68
CA ILE A 410 -6.62 38.89 -21.88
C ILE A 410 -7.53 37.76 -22.35
N ALA A 411 -6.97 36.63 -22.83
CA ALA A 411 -7.74 35.44 -23.22
C ALA A 411 -6.79 34.24 -23.30
N GLU A 412 -7.35 33.02 -23.26
CA GLU A 412 -6.57 31.79 -23.40
C GLU A 412 -7.40 30.63 -23.95
N ALA A 413 -6.72 29.65 -24.55
CA ALA A 413 -7.19 28.30 -24.79
C ALA A 413 -6.20 27.37 -24.04
N PRO A 414 -6.60 26.79 -22.91
CA PRO A 414 -5.68 25.98 -22.07
C PRO A 414 -5.13 24.78 -22.82
N PHE A 415 -4.04 24.20 -22.29
CA PHE A 415 -3.45 23.00 -22.87
C PHE A 415 -4.46 21.86 -22.94
N ASP A 416 -4.43 21.15 -24.05
CA ASP A 416 -5.27 19.97 -24.26
C ASP A 416 -4.42 18.83 -24.86
N SER A 417 -4.48 17.66 -24.25
CA SER A 417 -3.63 16.51 -24.61
C SER A 417 -3.96 15.89 -25.96
N MET A 418 -5.19 16.04 -26.45
CA MET A 418 -5.58 15.56 -27.79
C MET A 418 -5.07 16.51 -28.86
N ARG A 419 -5.19 17.80 -28.61
CA ARG A 419 -4.77 18.88 -29.49
C ARG A 419 -3.27 19.15 -29.41
N LYS A 420 -2.65 18.91 -28.24
CA LYS A 420 -1.23 19.10 -27.92
C LYS A 420 -0.74 20.53 -28.04
N LEU A 421 -1.63 21.48 -27.90
CA LEU A 421 -1.37 22.92 -28.03
C LEU A 421 -1.96 23.68 -26.84
N MET A 422 -1.35 24.83 -26.53
CA MET A 422 -1.84 25.85 -25.59
C MET A 422 -1.70 27.20 -26.24
N THR A 423 -2.66 28.09 -26.06
CA THR A 423 -2.67 29.44 -26.65
C THR A 423 -3.04 30.46 -25.57
N THR A 424 -2.29 31.58 -25.56
CA THR A 424 -2.57 32.74 -24.70
C THR A 424 -2.57 34.01 -25.55
N VAL A 425 -3.48 34.93 -25.22
CA VAL A 425 -3.64 36.21 -25.93
C VAL A 425 -3.30 37.33 -24.93
N HIS A 426 -2.50 38.27 -25.38
CA HIS A 426 -1.92 39.33 -24.53
C HIS A 426 -2.13 40.71 -25.16
N ASN A 427 -2.19 41.73 -24.31
CA ASN A 427 -2.17 43.12 -24.74
C ASN A 427 -0.77 43.67 -24.48
N HIS A 428 -0.09 44.11 -25.54
CA HIS A 428 1.24 44.76 -25.44
C HIS A 428 1.10 46.21 -25.95
N ASN A 429 0.94 47.16 -25.04
CA ASN A 429 0.84 48.58 -25.35
C ASN A 429 -0.23 48.90 -26.39
N GLY A 430 -1.35 48.16 -26.37
CA GLY A 430 -2.46 48.34 -27.29
C GLY A 430 -2.45 47.42 -28.51
N GLU A 431 -1.35 46.74 -28.78
CA GLU A 431 -1.30 45.64 -29.76
C GLU A 431 -1.73 44.34 -29.15
N ILE A 432 -2.57 43.60 -29.83
CA ILE A 432 -3.02 42.29 -29.34
C ILE A 432 -2.18 41.21 -29.99
N ILE A 433 -1.39 40.54 -29.15
CA ILE A 433 -0.44 39.51 -29.58
C ILE A 433 -0.86 38.16 -28.95
N GLN A 434 -0.94 37.16 -29.77
CA GLN A 434 -1.23 35.78 -29.34
C GLN A 434 0.07 34.98 -29.42
N PHE A 435 0.32 34.15 -28.42
CA PHE A 435 1.35 33.11 -28.42
C PHE A 435 0.71 31.75 -28.33
N THR A 436 1.21 30.80 -29.13
CA THR A 436 0.76 29.41 -29.12
C THR A 436 1.99 28.52 -28.99
N LYS A 437 1.98 27.59 -28.02
CA LYS A 437 3.06 26.60 -27.88
C LYS A 437 2.51 25.17 -28.00
N GLY A 438 3.35 24.22 -28.42
CA GLY A 438 2.96 22.83 -28.42
C GLY A 438 3.84 21.92 -29.25
N ALA A 439 3.31 20.74 -29.59
CA ALA A 439 4.02 19.75 -30.37
C ALA A 439 4.37 20.30 -31.76
N PRO A 440 5.66 20.23 -32.18
CA PRO A 440 6.08 20.85 -33.45
C PRO A 440 5.31 20.36 -34.67
N ASP A 441 4.99 19.07 -34.73
CA ASP A 441 4.25 18.44 -35.84
C ASP A 441 2.81 18.97 -35.92
N GLU A 442 2.17 19.27 -34.80
CA GLU A 442 0.79 19.81 -34.75
C GLU A 442 0.76 21.32 -34.99
N LEU A 443 1.71 22.04 -34.39
CA LEU A 443 1.81 23.48 -34.53
C LEU A 443 2.07 23.85 -35.99
N LEU A 444 3.04 23.19 -36.67
CA LEU A 444 3.41 23.44 -38.05
C LEU A 444 2.24 23.31 -39.04
N LYS A 445 1.29 22.43 -38.81
CA LYS A 445 0.08 22.27 -39.65
C LYS A 445 -0.74 23.57 -39.71
N ARG A 446 -0.65 24.37 -38.64
CA ARG A 446 -1.43 25.61 -38.43
C ARG A 446 -0.67 26.88 -38.80
N CYS A 447 0.62 26.74 -39.16
CA CYS A 447 1.49 27.87 -39.51
C CYS A 447 1.46 28.19 -41.01
N THR A 448 1.12 29.45 -41.31
CA THR A 448 1.16 30.01 -42.65
C THR A 448 2.34 30.98 -42.83
N GLY A 449 2.92 31.45 -41.70
CA GLY A 449 4.04 32.35 -41.64
C GLY A 449 5.26 31.79 -40.92
N TYR A 450 6.43 32.35 -41.20
CA TYR A 450 7.71 32.08 -40.53
C TYR A 450 8.36 33.40 -40.16
N PHE A 451 8.81 33.56 -38.93
CA PHE A 451 9.52 34.76 -38.46
C PHE A 451 11.02 34.64 -38.78
N ASP A 452 11.55 35.52 -39.66
CA ASP A 452 12.95 35.43 -40.10
C ASP A 452 13.95 36.21 -39.21
N GLY A 453 13.44 36.74 -38.07
CA GLY A 453 14.20 37.57 -37.12
C GLY A 453 13.95 39.07 -37.30
N SER A 454 13.30 39.49 -38.38
CA SER A 454 12.97 40.89 -38.66
C SER A 454 11.55 41.09 -39.18
N LYS A 455 11.04 40.15 -39.96
CA LYS A 455 9.70 40.22 -40.59
C LYS A 455 9.09 38.82 -40.70
N VAL A 456 7.79 38.81 -40.96
CA VAL A 456 7.05 37.57 -41.24
C VAL A 456 7.15 37.27 -42.73
N VAL A 457 7.61 36.08 -43.09
CA VAL A 457 7.65 35.56 -44.46
C VAL A 457 6.71 34.37 -44.61
N PRO A 458 6.20 34.08 -45.82
CA PRO A 458 5.35 32.90 -46.00
C PRO A 458 6.07 31.59 -45.65
N MET A 459 5.37 30.67 -45.02
CA MET A 459 5.87 29.34 -44.71
C MET A 459 5.98 28.52 -46.00
N THR A 460 7.18 28.18 -46.39
CA THR A 460 7.42 27.31 -47.56
C THR A 460 7.64 25.85 -47.16
N ASP A 461 7.47 24.94 -48.14
CA ASP A 461 7.74 23.51 -47.93
C ASP A 461 9.21 23.23 -47.60
N ALA A 462 10.11 24.07 -48.04
CA ALA A 462 11.56 23.99 -47.71
C ALA A 462 11.76 24.29 -46.22
N LEU A 463 11.21 25.43 -45.73
CA LEU A 463 11.27 25.80 -44.32
C LEU A 463 10.61 24.77 -43.45
N ARG A 464 9.44 24.23 -43.86
CA ARG A 464 8.73 23.20 -43.13
C ARG A 464 9.59 21.95 -42.96
N ARG A 465 10.28 21.52 -44.05
CA ARG A 465 11.19 20.36 -44.00
C ARG A 465 12.40 20.61 -43.11
N GLU A 466 12.94 21.82 -43.11
CA GLU A 466 14.07 22.23 -42.26
C GLU A 466 13.67 22.13 -40.77
N ILE A 467 12.53 22.69 -40.42
CA ILE A 467 12.03 22.65 -39.03
C ILE A 467 11.76 21.19 -38.57
N LEU A 468 11.18 20.39 -39.44
CA LEU A 468 10.92 18.96 -39.13
C LEU A 468 12.23 18.16 -39.01
N ALA A 469 13.26 18.51 -39.79
CA ALA A 469 14.60 17.89 -39.65
C ALA A 469 15.26 18.31 -38.33
N GLU A 470 15.11 19.57 -37.91
CA GLU A 470 15.58 20.03 -36.59
C GLU A 470 14.84 19.31 -35.44
N ASN A 471 13.52 19.23 -35.56
CA ASN A 471 12.70 18.48 -34.59
C ASN A 471 13.17 17.02 -34.49
N LYS A 472 13.44 16.38 -35.64
CA LYS A 472 13.95 15.00 -35.68
C LYS A 472 15.35 14.92 -35.03
N SER A 473 16.25 15.88 -35.35
CA SER A 473 17.57 15.91 -34.71
C SER A 473 17.46 16.02 -33.18
N MET A 474 16.55 16.87 -32.67
CA MET A 474 16.30 16.98 -31.22
C MET A 474 15.75 15.65 -30.65
N ALA A 475 14.84 15.00 -31.35
CA ALA A 475 14.30 13.70 -30.94
C ALA A 475 15.38 12.60 -30.96
N ASP A 476 16.25 12.59 -31.94
CA ASP A 476 17.39 11.67 -32.05
C ASP A 476 18.36 11.84 -30.85
N ASP A 477 18.46 13.09 -30.34
CA ASP A 477 19.23 13.43 -29.12
C ASP A 477 18.39 13.19 -27.81
N ALA A 478 17.21 12.55 -27.90
CA ALA A 478 16.30 12.29 -26.80
C ALA A 478 15.77 13.57 -26.09
N LEU A 479 15.72 14.69 -26.81
CA LEU A 479 15.16 15.94 -26.30
C LEU A 479 13.66 16.00 -26.55
N ARG A 480 12.91 16.46 -25.55
CA ARG A 480 11.49 16.79 -25.72
C ARG A 480 11.40 18.14 -26.40
N ALA A 481 10.86 18.19 -27.61
CA ALA A 481 10.76 19.40 -28.39
C ALA A 481 9.38 20.06 -28.23
N LEU A 482 9.40 21.39 -28.03
CA LEU A 482 8.20 22.24 -28.08
C LEU A 482 8.45 23.42 -29.04
N ALA A 483 7.51 23.67 -29.93
CA ALA A 483 7.55 24.80 -30.82
C ALA A 483 6.68 25.95 -30.31
N ALA A 484 7.03 27.16 -30.68
CA ALA A 484 6.24 28.38 -30.45
C ALA A 484 5.89 29.07 -31.76
N ALA A 485 4.71 29.66 -31.77
CA ALA A 485 4.21 30.50 -32.86
C ALA A 485 3.49 31.72 -32.28
N MET A 486 3.31 32.75 -33.11
CA MET A 486 2.59 33.97 -32.73
C MET A 486 1.57 34.33 -33.79
N ARG A 487 0.66 35.20 -33.41
CA ARG A 487 -0.28 35.86 -34.31
C ARG A 487 -0.64 37.22 -33.73
N THR A 488 -0.73 38.23 -34.56
CA THR A 488 -1.21 39.57 -34.17
C THR A 488 -2.68 39.73 -34.57
N TRP A 489 -3.39 40.50 -33.79
CA TRP A 489 -4.83 40.75 -33.98
C TRP A 489 -5.06 42.25 -33.95
N ASP A 490 -5.93 42.77 -34.80
CA ASP A 490 -6.30 44.19 -34.84
C ASP A 490 -7.13 44.57 -33.59
N GLU A 491 -7.96 43.63 -33.07
CA GLU A 491 -8.75 43.78 -31.85
C GLU A 491 -8.78 42.46 -31.07
N LYS A 492 -9.20 42.51 -29.78
CA LYS A 492 -9.34 41.31 -28.97
C LYS A 492 -10.28 40.30 -29.66
N PRO A 493 -9.84 39.05 -29.86
CA PRO A 493 -10.68 38.04 -30.50
C PRO A 493 -12.01 37.87 -29.74
N ALA A 494 -13.12 38.00 -30.46
CA ALA A 494 -14.47 37.85 -29.91
C ALA A 494 -14.78 36.37 -29.53
N ILE A 495 -14.07 35.41 -30.19
CA ILE A 495 -14.20 33.98 -29.97
C ILE A 495 -12.84 33.46 -29.50
N THR A 496 -12.82 32.77 -28.37
CA THR A 496 -11.60 32.28 -27.77
C THR A 496 -11.49 30.75 -27.84
N THR A 497 -12.27 30.10 -28.71
CA THR A 497 -12.15 28.65 -28.90
C THR A 497 -10.84 28.28 -29.61
N PRO A 498 -10.27 27.13 -29.31
CA PRO A 498 -9.03 26.69 -29.97
C PRO A 498 -9.10 26.69 -31.50
N GLU A 499 -10.22 26.26 -32.07
CA GLU A 499 -10.43 26.18 -33.52
C GLU A 499 -10.33 27.55 -34.22
N TYR A 500 -10.63 28.62 -33.51
CA TYR A 500 -10.55 29.99 -34.02
C TYR A 500 -9.17 30.61 -33.81
N LEU A 501 -8.59 30.41 -32.59
CA LEU A 501 -7.31 31.00 -32.20
C LEU A 501 -6.13 30.34 -32.94
N GLU A 502 -6.17 29.00 -33.05
CA GLU A 502 -4.99 28.23 -33.52
C GLU A 502 -4.94 28.04 -35.03
N GLN A 503 -5.14 29.15 -35.78
CA GLN A 503 -5.08 29.18 -37.25
C GLN A 503 -4.23 30.36 -37.71
N ASN A 504 -3.63 30.23 -38.91
CA ASN A 504 -2.83 31.28 -39.54
C ASN A 504 -1.70 31.78 -38.63
N LEU A 505 -1.02 30.86 -37.97
CA LEU A 505 0.07 31.16 -37.04
C LEU A 505 1.37 31.45 -37.78
N THR A 506 2.25 32.26 -37.17
CA THR A 506 3.62 32.54 -37.59
C THR A 506 4.59 31.79 -36.68
N TYR A 507 5.33 30.87 -37.22
CA TYR A 507 6.33 30.09 -36.47
C TYR A 507 7.47 30.98 -35.98
N ILE A 508 7.85 30.88 -34.68
CA ILE A 508 8.93 31.62 -34.03
C ILE A 508 10.18 30.75 -33.87
N GLY A 509 10.02 29.52 -33.34
CA GLY A 509 11.16 28.66 -33.04
C GLY A 509 10.76 27.41 -32.29
N ILE A 510 11.76 26.64 -31.92
CA ILE A 510 11.60 25.35 -31.19
C ILE A 510 12.62 25.28 -30.05
N THR A 511 12.20 24.73 -28.91
CA THR A 511 13.04 24.46 -27.76
C THR A 511 13.15 22.95 -27.58
N GLY A 512 14.37 22.45 -27.33
CA GLY A 512 14.64 21.06 -26.93
C GLY A 512 14.97 21.02 -25.45
N MET A 513 14.23 20.22 -24.71
CA MET A 513 14.35 20.12 -23.27
C MET A 513 14.77 18.70 -22.84
N ILE A 514 15.51 18.62 -21.75
CA ILE A 514 15.94 17.37 -21.14
C ILE A 514 15.63 17.41 -19.65
N ASP A 515 15.42 16.23 -19.06
CA ASP A 515 15.35 16.03 -17.61
C ASP A 515 16.79 15.79 -17.10
N PRO A 516 17.46 16.75 -16.43
CA PRO A 516 18.91 16.66 -16.17
C PRO A 516 19.29 15.68 -15.06
N VAL A 517 20.53 15.18 -15.13
CA VAL A 517 21.16 14.35 -14.09
C VAL A 517 21.49 15.19 -12.84
N ARG A 518 21.38 14.61 -11.67
CA ARG A 518 21.86 15.26 -10.44
C ARG A 518 23.38 15.51 -10.52
N PRO A 519 23.89 16.64 -10.01
CA PRO A 519 25.32 17.02 -10.11
C PRO A 519 26.30 16.00 -9.49
N GLU A 520 25.86 15.19 -8.58
CA GLU A 520 26.67 14.16 -7.89
C GLU A 520 27.05 12.98 -8.80
N ALA A 521 26.43 12.82 -9.95
CA ALA A 521 26.70 11.77 -10.95
C ALA A 521 27.73 12.17 -12.03
N UNK A 522 28.12 13.17 -12.08
CA UNK A 522 29.03 13.69 -13.03
C UNK A 522 30.49 13.30 -12.99
N UNK A 523 30.69 12.58 -12.48
CA UNK A 523 32.04 12.10 -12.47
C UNK A 523 32.35 11.02 -13.48
N UNK A 524 31.79 10.86 -14.23
CA UNK A 524 32.11 9.92 -15.21
C UNK A 524 31.46 10.17 -16.56
N UNK A 525 31.54 11.22 -16.69
CA UNK A 525 30.97 11.50 -17.92
C UNK A 525 31.74 11.77 -19.08
N SER A 526 31.65 11.05 -20.14
CA SER A 526 32.08 11.54 -21.45
C SER A 526 30.96 11.34 -22.47
N THR A 527 30.54 12.47 -23.05
CA THR A 527 29.94 12.63 -24.37
C THR A 527 28.69 11.80 -24.72
N GLY A 528 27.53 12.40 -24.58
CA GLY A 528 26.28 11.92 -25.13
C GLY A 528 25.07 12.32 -24.25
N MET A 529 24.46 13.47 -24.57
CA MET A 529 23.29 13.99 -23.87
C MET A 529 22.05 13.12 -24.17
N ARG A 530 21.58 12.39 -23.19
CA ARG A 530 20.31 11.65 -23.22
C ARG A 530 19.49 11.98 -21.98
N ASP A 531 18.16 11.83 -22.05
CA ASP A 531 17.28 11.91 -20.87
C ASP A 531 17.80 10.92 -19.85
N PRO A 532 18.34 11.38 -18.68
CA PRO A 532 19.01 10.46 -17.78
C PRO A 532 18.02 9.61 -17.01
N VAL A 533 18.05 8.35 -17.30
CA VAL A 533 17.44 7.33 -16.49
C VAL A 533 17.98 7.44 -15.06
N ARG A 534 17.12 7.36 -14.05
CA ARG A 534 17.57 7.31 -12.65
C ARG A 534 18.53 6.12 -12.47
N PRO A 535 19.73 6.33 -11.92
CA PRO A 535 20.67 5.20 -11.70
C PRO A 535 20.03 4.08 -10.85
N GLU A 536 19.20 4.45 -9.90
CA GLU A 536 18.46 3.51 -9.05
C GLU A 536 17.46 2.70 -9.87
N ALA A 537 16.89 3.28 -10.93
CA ALA A 537 15.93 2.59 -11.81
C ALA A 537 16.63 1.50 -12.63
N ILE A 538 17.87 1.72 -13.08
CA ILE A 538 18.66 0.68 -13.79
C ILE A 538 18.87 -0.52 -12.87
N ALA A 539 19.33 -0.27 -11.64
CA ALA A 539 19.57 -1.32 -10.65
C ALA A 539 18.25 -2.05 -10.32
N ALA A 540 17.17 -1.30 -10.13
CA ALA A 540 15.85 -1.83 -9.81
C ALA A 540 15.26 -2.69 -10.95
N VAL A 541 15.41 -2.25 -12.22
CA VAL A 541 15.00 -3.03 -13.40
C VAL A 541 15.76 -4.37 -13.48
N LYS A 542 17.06 -4.33 -13.23
CA LYS A 542 17.89 -5.54 -13.17
C LYS A 542 17.41 -6.47 -12.05
N GLU A 543 17.18 -5.94 -10.86
CA GLU A 543 16.67 -6.69 -9.70
C GLU A 543 15.28 -7.29 -9.99
N CYS A 544 14.38 -6.55 -10.64
CA CYS A 544 13.09 -7.08 -11.10
C CYS A 544 13.28 -8.34 -11.95
N ARG A 545 14.17 -8.29 -12.92
CA ARG A 545 14.42 -9.42 -13.82
C ARG A 545 14.98 -10.63 -13.06
N GLU A 546 15.93 -10.40 -12.16
CA GLU A 546 16.49 -11.46 -11.30
C GLU A 546 15.43 -12.08 -10.40
N ALA A 547 14.46 -11.26 -9.97
CA ALA A 547 13.32 -11.67 -9.15
C ALA A 547 12.17 -12.32 -9.95
N GLY A 548 12.32 -12.46 -11.28
CA GLY A 548 11.30 -13.04 -12.17
C GLY A 548 10.12 -12.11 -12.42
N ILE A 549 10.31 -10.80 -12.24
CA ILE A 549 9.30 -9.76 -12.47
C ILE A 549 9.62 -9.09 -13.81
N ARG A 550 8.60 -8.88 -14.62
CA ARG A 550 8.73 -8.25 -15.93
C ARG A 550 8.43 -6.73 -15.82
N PRO A 551 9.44 -5.86 -15.97
CA PRO A 551 9.19 -4.43 -16.07
C PRO A 551 8.70 -4.09 -17.49
N ILE A 552 7.68 -3.24 -17.56
CA ILE A 552 7.06 -2.76 -18.80
C ILE A 552 7.03 -1.23 -18.74
N MET A 553 7.48 -0.58 -19.80
CA MET A 553 7.41 0.88 -19.92
C MET A 553 6.23 1.27 -20.81
N ILE A 554 5.39 2.17 -20.30
CA ILE A 554 4.23 2.71 -21.01
C ILE A 554 4.39 4.25 -21.06
N THR A 555 4.27 4.86 -22.24
CA THR A 555 4.51 6.30 -22.36
C THR A 555 3.72 6.93 -23.53
N GLY A 556 3.40 8.21 -23.39
CA GLY A 556 2.86 9.05 -24.45
C GLY A 556 3.93 9.52 -25.44
N ASP A 557 5.22 9.28 -25.16
CA ASP A 557 6.35 9.72 -25.99
C ASP A 557 6.43 8.99 -27.34
N HIS A 558 7.24 9.56 -28.23
CA HIS A 558 7.56 8.96 -29.54
C HIS A 558 8.27 7.61 -29.34
N ARG A 559 8.01 6.66 -30.26
CA ARG A 559 8.56 5.29 -30.20
C ARG A 559 10.10 5.27 -30.07
N ASP A 560 10.79 6.09 -30.86
CA ASP A 560 12.27 6.11 -30.87
C ASP A 560 12.84 6.55 -29.52
N THR A 561 12.24 7.58 -28.90
CA THR A 561 12.61 8.05 -27.56
C THR A 561 12.36 6.95 -26.51
N ALA A 562 11.19 6.32 -26.57
CA ALA A 562 10.82 5.25 -25.64
C ALA A 562 11.78 4.05 -25.76
N VAL A 563 12.12 3.65 -27.00
CA VAL A 563 13.05 2.54 -27.28
C VAL A 563 14.45 2.86 -26.74
N ALA A 564 14.93 4.10 -26.96
CA ALA A 564 16.27 4.52 -26.49
C ALA A 564 16.37 4.43 -24.95
N ILE A 565 15.36 4.96 -24.24
CA ILE A 565 15.30 4.94 -22.78
C ILE A 565 15.17 3.50 -22.27
N ALA A 566 14.31 2.69 -22.88
CA ALA A 566 14.07 1.31 -22.46
C ALA A 566 15.31 0.42 -22.63
N LYS A 567 16.10 0.66 -23.69
CA LYS A 567 17.39 -0.02 -23.88
C LYS A 567 18.40 0.37 -22.81
N GLN A 568 18.45 1.66 -22.46
CA GLN A 568 19.34 2.18 -21.41
C GLN A 568 18.98 1.58 -20.04
N LEU A 569 17.68 1.43 -19.74
CA LEU A 569 17.18 0.79 -18.53
C LEU A 569 17.40 -0.72 -18.53
N GLY A 570 17.62 -1.35 -19.68
CA GLY A 570 17.68 -2.79 -19.81
C GLY A 570 16.31 -3.46 -19.84
N ILE A 571 15.24 -2.71 -20.13
CA ILE A 571 13.87 -3.24 -20.28
C ILE A 571 13.72 -4.04 -21.58
N ILE A 572 14.38 -3.58 -22.66
CA ILE A 572 14.38 -4.28 -23.95
C ILE A 572 15.80 -4.37 -24.50
N SER A 573 16.03 -5.32 -25.38
CA SER A 573 17.28 -5.43 -26.15
C SER A 573 17.10 -4.98 -27.59
N ASP A 574 15.91 -5.15 -28.14
CA ASP A 574 15.62 -4.81 -29.54
C ASP A 574 14.36 -3.95 -29.66
N ALA A 575 14.33 -3.10 -30.70
CA ALA A 575 13.20 -2.21 -30.98
C ALA A 575 11.91 -2.97 -31.34
N SER A 576 12.00 -4.23 -31.81
CA SER A 576 10.85 -5.06 -32.11
C SER A 576 10.02 -5.44 -30.85
N GLU A 577 10.60 -5.26 -29.65
CA GLU A 577 9.89 -5.46 -28.39
C GLU A 577 9.01 -4.24 -28.01
N SER A 578 8.89 -3.25 -28.92
CA SER A 578 8.05 -2.06 -28.72
C SER A 578 6.82 -2.05 -29.65
N LEU A 579 5.73 -1.47 -29.16
CA LEU A 579 4.45 -1.34 -29.86
C LEU A 579 3.95 0.11 -29.70
N THR A 580 3.35 0.67 -30.74
CA THR A 580 2.74 2.01 -30.67
C THR A 580 1.23 1.92 -30.39
N GLY A 581 0.64 3.01 -29.90
CA GLY A 581 -0.80 3.12 -29.71
C GLY A 581 -1.59 2.90 -30.99
N ALA A 582 -1.06 3.35 -32.14
CA ALA A 582 -1.69 3.12 -33.45
C ALA A 582 -1.75 1.63 -33.80
N GLU A 583 -0.61 0.94 -33.68
CA GLU A 583 -0.53 -0.53 -33.89
C GLU A 583 -1.43 -1.28 -32.89
N LEU A 584 -1.54 -0.79 -31.66
CA LEU A 584 -2.40 -1.39 -30.62
C LEU A 584 -3.90 -1.23 -30.98
N ASN A 585 -4.28 -0.13 -31.62
CA ASN A 585 -5.66 0.08 -32.08
C ASN A 585 -6.06 -0.90 -33.20
N GLU A 586 -5.08 -1.31 -34.04
CA GLU A 586 -5.31 -2.29 -35.12
C GLU A 586 -5.45 -3.73 -34.59
N MET A 587 -4.94 -4.03 -33.37
CA MET A 587 -4.99 -5.35 -32.74
C MET A 587 -6.31 -5.55 -31.99
N SER A 588 -6.92 -6.71 -32.17
CA SER A 588 -8.01 -7.16 -31.29
C SER A 588 -7.47 -7.53 -29.90
N ASP A 589 -8.35 -7.61 -28.90
CA ASP A 589 -7.97 -8.00 -27.52
C ASP A 589 -7.42 -9.43 -27.45
N ASP A 590 -7.87 -10.33 -28.32
CA ASP A 590 -7.36 -11.70 -28.41
C ASP A 590 -5.97 -11.75 -29.07
N GLU A 591 -5.73 -10.92 -30.07
CA GLU A 591 -4.39 -10.79 -30.67
C GLU A 591 -3.40 -10.20 -29.67
N LEU A 592 -3.82 -9.18 -28.94
CA LEU A 592 -2.99 -8.58 -27.87
C LEU A 592 -2.68 -9.64 -26.81
N TYR A 593 -3.68 -10.38 -26.34
CA TYR A 593 -3.52 -11.46 -25.35
C TYR A 593 -2.48 -12.50 -25.82
N ASN A 594 -2.57 -12.93 -27.09
CA ASN A 594 -1.67 -13.97 -27.62
C ASN A 594 -0.24 -13.49 -27.81
N ASN A 595 -0.03 -12.19 -28.05
CA ASN A 595 1.28 -11.62 -28.39
C ASN A 595 1.89 -10.77 -27.27
N ILE A 596 1.21 -10.54 -26.15
CA ILE A 596 1.63 -9.59 -25.13
C ILE A 596 3.03 -9.87 -24.57
N ASP A 597 3.42 -11.13 -24.50
CA ASP A 597 4.76 -11.55 -24.03
C ASP A 597 5.89 -11.04 -24.92
N LYS A 598 5.60 -10.60 -26.16
CA LYS A 598 6.61 -10.09 -27.08
C LYS A 598 7.02 -8.66 -26.78
N TYR A 599 6.12 -7.89 -26.15
CA TYR A 599 6.29 -6.44 -25.98
C TYR A 599 6.54 -6.04 -24.54
N SER A 600 7.51 -5.16 -24.32
CA SER A 600 7.83 -4.58 -23.00
C SER A 600 7.85 -3.04 -23.04
N VAL A 601 7.60 -2.43 -24.23
CA VAL A 601 7.52 -0.98 -24.38
C VAL A 601 6.28 -0.63 -25.20
N TYR A 602 5.49 0.31 -24.70
CA TYR A 602 4.30 0.82 -25.38
C TYR A 602 4.43 2.34 -25.48
N ALA A 603 4.50 2.86 -26.71
CA ALA A 603 4.76 4.25 -27.04
C ALA A 603 3.55 4.93 -27.69
N ARG A 604 3.39 6.23 -27.50
CA ARG A 604 2.24 7.03 -27.99
C ARG A 604 0.90 6.43 -27.62
N VAL A 605 0.78 5.94 -26.38
CA VAL A 605 -0.46 5.31 -25.86
C VAL A 605 -1.42 6.36 -25.30
N GLN A 606 -2.70 6.03 -25.37
CA GLN A 606 -3.82 6.78 -24.77
C GLN A 606 -4.28 6.07 -23.50
N PRO A 607 -5.09 6.69 -22.64
CA PRO A 607 -5.55 6.06 -21.39
C PRO A 607 -6.23 4.69 -21.57
N GLU A 608 -7.04 4.52 -22.61
CA GLU A 608 -7.73 3.26 -22.92
C GLU A 608 -6.72 2.14 -23.20
N HIS A 609 -5.61 2.47 -23.87
CA HIS A 609 -4.53 1.52 -24.17
C HIS A 609 -3.90 1.00 -22.87
N LYS A 610 -3.69 1.86 -21.87
CA LYS A 610 -3.12 1.48 -20.56
C LYS A 610 -4.02 0.43 -19.88
N VAL A 611 -5.33 0.65 -19.89
CA VAL A 611 -6.32 -0.29 -19.34
C VAL A 611 -6.29 -1.63 -20.10
N ARG A 612 -6.23 -1.60 -21.44
CA ARG A 612 -6.17 -2.81 -22.28
C ARG A 612 -4.92 -3.64 -21.99
N ILE A 613 -3.76 -3.00 -21.83
CA ILE A 613 -2.48 -3.67 -21.52
C ILE A 613 -2.57 -4.37 -20.16
N VAL A 614 -3.05 -3.66 -19.13
CA VAL A 614 -3.22 -4.22 -17.78
C VAL A 614 -4.15 -5.44 -17.82
N LYS A 615 -5.33 -5.31 -18.45
CA LYS A 615 -6.30 -6.40 -18.56
C LYS A 615 -5.73 -7.61 -19.32
N ALA A 616 -4.93 -7.38 -20.35
CA ALA A 616 -4.32 -8.47 -21.13
C ALA A 616 -3.34 -9.28 -20.26
N TRP A 617 -2.52 -8.62 -19.42
CA TRP A 617 -1.64 -9.30 -18.47
C TRP A 617 -2.43 -10.04 -17.39
N GLN A 618 -3.48 -9.42 -16.84
CA GLN A 618 -4.36 -10.08 -15.85
C GLN A 618 -5.05 -11.32 -16.45
N ARG A 619 -5.50 -11.24 -17.70
CA ARG A 619 -6.10 -12.37 -18.44
C ARG A 619 -5.10 -13.54 -18.60
N ARG A 620 -3.78 -13.24 -18.70
CA ARG A 620 -2.68 -14.22 -18.65
C ARG A 620 -2.46 -14.81 -17.24
N GLY A 621 -3.22 -14.38 -16.25
CA GLY A 621 -3.07 -14.83 -14.86
C GLY A 621 -1.88 -14.19 -14.13
N LYS A 622 -1.38 -13.07 -14.64
CA LYS A 622 -0.24 -12.36 -14.04
C LYS A 622 -0.72 -11.27 -13.09
N VAL A 623 -0.13 -11.22 -11.91
CA VAL A 623 -0.35 -10.13 -10.95
C VAL A 623 0.38 -8.89 -11.49
N THR A 624 -0.40 -7.87 -11.81
CA THR A 624 0.06 -6.68 -12.54
C THR A 624 -0.02 -5.44 -11.66
N ALA A 625 1.11 -4.76 -11.49
CA ALA A 625 1.17 -3.41 -10.90
C ALA A 625 1.12 -2.37 -12.03
N MET A 626 0.48 -1.22 -11.78
CA MET A 626 0.42 -0.11 -12.73
C MET A 626 0.72 1.20 -12.00
N THR A 627 1.68 1.97 -12.51
CA THR A 627 2.01 3.30 -11.98
C THR A 627 1.45 4.41 -12.87
N GLY A 628 1.19 5.57 -12.27
CA GLY A 628 0.81 6.75 -13.03
C GLY A 628 0.71 7.97 -12.13
N ASP A 629 0.75 9.16 -12.76
CA ASP A 629 0.71 10.44 -12.06
C ASP A 629 -0.49 11.31 -12.48
N GLY A 630 -1.02 11.12 -13.68
CA GLY A 630 -2.08 11.96 -14.26
C GLY A 630 -3.48 11.39 -14.12
N VAL A 631 -4.50 12.25 -14.29
CA VAL A 631 -5.92 11.86 -14.35
C VAL A 631 -6.13 10.71 -15.35
N ASN A 632 -5.38 10.78 -16.47
CA ASN A 632 -5.42 9.78 -17.56
C ASN A 632 -5.02 8.37 -17.12
N ASP A 633 -4.33 8.24 -15.99
CA ASP A 633 -3.84 6.96 -15.45
C ASP A 633 -4.80 6.33 -14.45
N ALA A 634 -5.73 7.12 -13.90
CA ALA A 634 -6.60 6.69 -12.80
C ALA A 634 -7.35 5.39 -13.12
N ALA A 635 -7.88 5.26 -14.35
CA ALA A 635 -8.60 4.07 -14.79
C ALA A 635 -7.70 2.82 -14.84
N SER A 636 -6.47 2.96 -15.32
CA SER A 636 -5.50 1.85 -15.41
C SER A 636 -4.95 1.46 -14.03
N ILE A 637 -4.70 2.46 -13.16
CA ILE A 637 -4.27 2.27 -11.76
C ILE A 637 -5.36 1.48 -11.00
N LYS A 638 -6.62 1.91 -11.14
CA LYS A 638 -7.77 1.24 -10.48
C LYS A 638 -7.99 -0.19 -11.01
N THR A 639 -7.69 -0.44 -12.28
CA THR A 639 -7.87 -1.75 -12.94
C THR A 639 -6.80 -2.76 -12.53
N ALA A 640 -5.59 -2.30 -12.22
CA ALA A 640 -4.46 -3.15 -11.86
C ALA A 640 -4.72 -3.92 -10.57
N ASP A 641 -4.00 -5.03 -10.36
CA ASP A 641 -4.02 -5.77 -9.09
C ASP A 641 -3.35 -4.94 -7.98
N ILE A 642 -2.44 -4.05 -8.37
CA ILE A 642 -1.73 -3.12 -7.49
C ILE A 642 -1.67 -1.77 -8.20
N GLY A 643 -2.50 -0.84 -7.80
CA GLY A 643 -2.45 0.54 -8.28
C GLY A 643 -1.40 1.34 -7.51
N VAL A 644 -0.50 2.02 -8.22
CA VAL A 644 0.60 2.80 -7.62
C VAL A 644 0.51 4.25 -8.10
N GLY A 645 0.25 5.16 -7.17
CA GLY A 645 0.19 6.61 -7.44
C GLY A 645 1.51 7.29 -7.08
N MET A 646 1.85 8.36 -7.81
CA MET A 646 2.98 9.22 -7.46
C MET A 646 2.59 10.15 -6.32
N GLY A 647 3.50 10.41 -5.38
CA GLY A 647 3.26 11.24 -4.20
C GLY A 647 3.54 12.71 -4.43
N ILE A 648 4.58 13.01 -5.21
CA ILE A 648 5.03 14.39 -5.51
C ILE A 648 4.28 14.92 -6.76
N THR A 649 4.43 14.22 -7.89
CA THR A 649 3.85 14.63 -9.18
C THR A 649 2.42 14.16 -9.38
N GLY A 650 1.98 13.16 -8.63
CA GLY A 650 0.68 12.55 -8.81
C GLY A 650 -0.49 13.46 -8.43
N THR A 651 -1.53 13.44 -9.26
CA THR A 651 -2.79 14.15 -8.97
C THR A 651 -3.51 13.46 -7.81
N ASP A 652 -4.39 14.19 -7.15
CA ASP A 652 -5.20 13.62 -6.06
C ASP A 652 -6.06 12.45 -6.55
N VAL A 653 -6.49 12.50 -7.81
CA VAL A 653 -7.25 11.40 -8.44
C VAL A 653 -6.44 10.09 -8.41
N THR A 654 -5.20 10.14 -8.89
CA THR A 654 -4.33 8.95 -8.91
C THR A 654 -4.03 8.47 -7.49
N LYS A 655 -3.74 9.38 -6.56
CA LYS A 655 -3.50 9.05 -5.15
C LYS A 655 -4.71 8.37 -4.51
N ASN A 656 -5.93 8.84 -4.83
CA ASN A 656 -7.17 8.33 -4.23
C ASN A 656 -7.53 6.92 -4.72
N VAL A 657 -7.28 6.61 -5.99
CA VAL A 657 -7.58 5.27 -6.53
C VAL A 657 -6.46 4.25 -6.26
N ALA A 658 -5.25 4.73 -5.94
CA ALA A 658 -4.07 3.87 -5.74
C ALA A 658 -4.16 3.04 -4.46
N ASP A 659 -3.56 1.86 -4.49
CA ASP A 659 -3.38 0.97 -3.34
C ASP A 659 -2.11 1.34 -2.55
N MET A 660 -1.14 1.96 -3.24
CA MET A 660 0.13 2.41 -2.69
C MET A 660 0.51 3.74 -3.34
N VAL A 661 1.11 4.65 -2.56
CA VAL A 661 1.62 5.94 -3.06
C VAL A 661 3.14 6.01 -2.79
N LEU A 662 3.91 6.41 -3.80
CA LEU A 662 5.37 6.58 -3.71
C LEU A 662 5.69 8.01 -3.28
N ALA A 663 6.12 8.20 -2.04
CA ALA A 663 6.43 9.54 -1.49
C ALA A 663 7.62 10.22 -2.20
N ASP A 664 8.42 9.46 -2.96
CA ASP A 664 9.62 9.93 -3.69
C ASP A 664 9.50 9.78 -5.22
N ASP A 665 8.36 9.32 -5.72
CA ASP A 665 8.09 9.07 -7.14
C ASP A 665 9.16 8.19 -7.82
N ASN A 666 9.73 7.22 -7.10
CA ASN A 666 10.87 6.44 -7.58
C ASN A 666 10.49 4.98 -7.85
N PHE A 667 10.78 4.49 -9.06
CA PHE A 667 10.56 3.07 -9.45
C PHE A 667 11.26 2.09 -8.49
N ALA A 668 12.46 2.42 -8.00
CA ALA A 668 13.20 1.56 -7.07
C ALA A 668 12.43 1.32 -5.76
N THR A 669 11.60 2.28 -5.35
CA THR A 669 10.73 2.14 -4.16
C THR A 669 9.68 1.07 -4.36
N ILE A 670 9.17 0.87 -5.60
CA ILE A 670 8.23 -0.22 -5.91
C ILE A 670 8.93 -1.57 -5.69
N VAL A 671 10.17 -1.70 -6.18
CA VAL A 671 10.96 -2.94 -6.07
C VAL A 671 11.24 -3.25 -4.59
N SER A 672 11.62 -2.23 -3.81
CA SER A 672 11.79 -2.37 -2.36
C SER A 672 10.49 -2.76 -1.65
N ALA A 673 9.34 -2.27 -2.12
CA ALA A 673 8.04 -2.65 -1.56
C ALA A 673 7.69 -4.11 -1.91
N VAL A 674 8.05 -4.58 -3.12
CA VAL A 674 7.89 -6.00 -3.50
C VAL A 674 8.75 -6.89 -2.60
N GLU A 675 10.02 -6.53 -2.38
CA GLU A 675 10.94 -7.22 -1.47
C GLU A 675 10.33 -7.36 -0.08
N GLU A 676 9.85 -6.23 0.45
CA GLU A 676 9.24 -6.19 1.78
C GLU A 676 7.94 -7.01 1.84
N GLY A 677 7.12 -6.97 0.78
CA GLY A 677 5.91 -7.80 0.66
C GLY A 677 6.24 -9.31 0.70
N ARG A 678 7.29 -9.72 -0.01
CA ARG A 678 7.79 -11.11 0.01
C ARG A 678 8.28 -11.49 1.42
N ARG A 679 9.04 -10.59 2.08
CA ARG A 679 9.55 -10.80 3.45
C ARG A 679 8.41 -10.99 4.45
N ILE A 680 7.40 -10.12 4.38
CA ILE A 680 6.23 -10.18 5.27
C ILE A 680 5.53 -11.54 5.11
N TYR A 681 5.27 -11.95 3.88
CA TYR A 681 4.60 -13.23 3.58
C TYR A 681 5.42 -14.42 4.09
N ASP A 682 6.74 -14.43 3.83
CA ASP A 682 7.63 -15.50 4.31
C ASP A 682 7.63 -15.59 5.84
N ASN A 683 7.68 -14.46 6.54
CA ASN A 683 7.66 -14.42 8.00
C ASN A 683 6.30 -14.87 8.56
N ILE A 684 5.21 -14.49 7.92
CA ILE A 684 3.87 -14.99 8.27
C ILE A 684 3.84 -16.52 8.12
N ARG A 685 4.37 -17.06 7.02
CA ARG A 685 4.43 -18.51 6.80
C ARG A 685 5.27 -19.22 7.87
N LYS A 686 6.42 -18.64 8.26
CA LYS A 686 7.28 -19.18 9.33
C LYS A 686 6.51 -19.25 10.66
N ALA A 687 5.79 -18.20 11.01
CA ALA A 687 5.00 -18.14 12.23
C ALA A 687 3.80 -19.13 12.20
N ILE A 688 3.11 -19.22 11.05
CA ILE A 688 2.01 -20.18 10.85
C ILE A 688 2.55 -21.62 11.01
N GLN A 689 3.66 -21.94 10.37
CA GLN A 689 4.28 -23.28 10.45
C GLN A 689 4.66 -23.62 11.89
N PHE A 690 5.25 -22.68 12.62
CA PHE A 690 5.62 -22.81 14.02
C PHE A 690 4.38 -23.14 14.87
N LEU A 691 3.35 -22.30 14.84
CA LEU A 691 2.12 -22.46 15.64
C LEU A 691 1.41 -23.78 15.30
N LEU A 692 1.30 -24.13 14.01
CA LEU A 692 0.64 -25.38 13.61
C LEU A 692 1.42 -26.62 14.06
N ALA A 693 2.75 -26.57 14.04
CA ALA A 693 3.61 -27.68 14.48
C ALA A 693 3.51 -27.87 16.01
N SER A 694 3.52 -26.76 16.77
CA SER A 694 3.37 -26.75 18.22
C SER A 694 2.00 -27.37 18.62
N ASN A 695 0.90 -26.80 18.10
CA ASN A 695 -0.45 -27.34 18.41
C ASN A 695 -0.61 -28.80 17.98
N ALA A 696 -0.02 -29.21 16.85
CA ALA A 696 -0.04 -30.62 16.44
C ALA A 696 0.70 -31.51 17.46
N SER A 697 1.80 -31.02 18.04
CA SER A 697 2.56 -31.79 19.06
C SER A 697 1.77 -31.95 20.34
N GLU A 698 1.08 -30.91 20.79
CA GLU A 698 0.22 -30.93 21.97
C GLU A 698 -0.90 -31.96 21.78
N VAL A 699 -1.63 -31.87 20.66
CA VAL A 699 -2.74 -32.77 20.31
C VAL A 699 -2.25 -34.22 20.26
N LEU A 700 -1.10 -34.47 19.59
CA LEU A 700 -0.55 -35.83 19.44
C LEU A 700 -0.05 -36.39 20.78
N SER A 701 0.52 -35.56 21.65
CA SER A 701 0.97 -35.96 22.98
C SER A 701 -0.21 -36.41 23.87
N ILE A 702 -1.27 -35.57 23.94
CA ILE A 702 -2.47 -35.85 24.71
C ILE A 702 -3.18 -37.08 24.14
N PHE A 703 -3.35 -37.16 22.83
CA PHE A 703 -3.96 -38.26 22.13
C PHE A 703 -3.25 -39.58 22.47
N THR A 704 -1.92 -39.59 22.37
CA THR A 704 -1.07 -40.77 22.66
C THR A 704 -1.22 -41.19 24.14
N ALA A 705 -1.12 -40.24 25.06
CA ALA A 705 -1.25 -40.48 26.51
C ALA A 705 -2.62 -41.05 26.86
N THR A 706 -3.69 -40.50 26.32
CA THR A 706 -5.05 -40.98 26.57
C THR A 706 -5.28 -42.39 26.02
N LEU A 707 -4.75 -42.69 24.82
CA LEU A 707 -4.82 -44.03 24.24
C LEU A 707 -4.09 -45.08 25.14
N LEU A 708 -2.99 -44.65 25.76
CA LEU A 708 -2.19 -45.51 26.65
C LEU A 708 -2.69 -45.48 28.10
N GLY A 709 -3.66 -44.63 28.43
CA GLY A 709 -4.34 -44.58 29.72
C GLY A 709 -3.57 -43.86 30.84
N PHE A 710 -2.83 -42.75 30.49
CA PHE A 710 -2.19 -41.90 31.49
C PHE A 710 -2.39 -40.40 31.14
N THR A 711 -2.20 -39.53 32.14
CA THR A 711 -2.27 -38.09 31.96
C THR A 711 -0.85 -37.53 31.77
N ILE A 712 -0.59 -36.88 30.59
CA ILE A 712 0.71 -36.30 30.26
C ILE A 712 0.78 -34.83 30.64
N LEU A 713 -0.29 -34.08 30.41
CA LEU A 713 -0.40 -32.64 30.64
C LEU A 713 -1.83 -32.31 31.08
N GLU A 714 -1.97 -31.33 31.95
CA GLU A 714 -3.25 -30.79 32.38
C GLU A 714 -3.66 -29.53 31.57
N PRO A 715 -4.92 -29.11 31.60
CA PRO A 715 -5.36 -27.92 30.84
C PRO A 715 -4.55 -26.67 31.13
N VAL A 716 -4.14 -26.46 32.38
CA VAL A 716 -3.34 -25.29 32.78
C VAL A 716 -1.98 -25.24 32.07
N HIS A 717 -1.39 -26.43 31.83
CA HIS A 717 -0.10 -26.56 31.14
C HIS A 717 -0.22 -26.06 29.67
N LEU A 718 -1.27 -26.47 28.99
CA LEU A 718 -1.53 -26.12 27.58
C LEU A 718 -1.82 -24.63 27.43
N LEU A 719 -2.60 -24.06 28.36
CA LEU A 719 -2.86 -22.62 28.36
C LEU A 719 -1.56 -21.82 28.56
N TRP A 720 -0.68 -22.33 29.43
CA TRP A 720 0.63 -21.71 29.64
C TRP A 720 1.49 -21.75 28.35
N ILE A 721 1.54 -22.91 27.71
CA ILE A 721 2.31 -23.17 26.50
C ILE A 721 1.83 -22.19 25.40
N ASN A 722 0.55 -22.21 25.09
CA ASN A 722 -0.05 -21.37 24.05
C ASN A 722 0.20 -19.87 24.31
N LEU A 723 0.11 -19.44 25.56
CA LEU A 723 0.25 -18.02 25.92
C LEU A 723 1.72 -17.55 25.91
N ILE A 724 2.63 -18.35 26.48
CA ILE A 724 4.02 -17.93 26.74
C ILE A 724 4.97 -18.45 25.66
N THR A 725 4.93 -19.74 25.34
CA THR A 725 5.93 -20.32 24.45
C THR A 725 5.54 -20.25 22.99
N ASP A 726 4.27 -20.05 22.68
CA ASP A 726 3.82 -19.89 21.29
C ASP A 726 3.71 -18.43 20.85
N CYS A 727 2.99 -17.59 21.62
CA CYS A 727 2.70 -16.23 21.18
C CYS A 727 3.95 -15.36 21.00
N PHE A 728 4.86 -15.34 21.98
CA PHE A 728 6.03 -14.45 21.92
C PHE A 728 7.03 -14.84 20.83
N PRO A 729 7.41 -16.12 20.65
CA PRO A 729 8.26 -16.51 19.52
C PRO A 729 7.59 -16.29 18.16
N ALA A 730 6.29 -16.58 18.01
CA ALA A 730 5.57 -16.32 16.75
C ALA A 730 5.62 -14.84 16.35
N LEU A 731 5.40 -13.93 17.32
CA LEU A 731 5.53 -12.48 17.09
C LEU A 731 6.96 -12.09 16.75
N SER A 732 7.94 -12.73 17.35
CA SER A 732 9.36 -12.48 17.08
C SER A 732 9.77 -12.96 15.68
N LEU A 733 9.19 -14.05 15.20
CA LEU A 733 9.39 -14.57 13.83
C LEU A 733 8.81 -13.60 12.80
N ALA A 734 7.74 -12.86 13.13
CA ALA A 734 7.19 -11.81 12.28
C ALA A 734 8.19 -10.68 12.00
N MET A 735 9.18 -10.51 12.88
CA MET A 735 10.24 -9.47 12.77
C MET A 735 11.53 -10.00 12.14
N GLU A 736 11.54 -11.25 11.65
CA GLU A 736 12.75 -11.85 11.05
C GLU A 736 13.19 -11.08 9.81
N ARG A 737 14.51 -11.04 9.60
CA ARG A 737 15.11 -10.40 8.41
C ARG A 737 14.85 -11.26 7.17
N GLU A 738 14.83 -10.60 6.03
CA GLU A 738 14.72 -11.25 4.72
C GLU A 738 15.82 -12.29 4.51
N ASP A 739 15.53 -13.31 3.74
CA ASP A 739 16.53 -14.30 3.30
C ASP A 739 17.32 -13.70 2.13
N ASP A 740 18.62 -13.98 2.05
CA ASP A 740 19.55 -13.39 1.05
C ASP A 740 19.14 -13.67 -0.41
N ASP A 741 18.23 -14.61 -0.66
CA ASP A 741 17.77 -14.99 -2.00
C ASP A 741 16.35 -14.52 -2.33
N ILE A 742 15.75 -13.66 -1.50
CA ILE A 742 14.34 -13.28 -1.61
C ILE A 742 14.00 -12.64 -2.97
N MET A 743 14.92 -11.82 -3.51
CA MET A 743 14.79 -11.18 -4.82
C MET A 743 15.48 -11.99 -5.95
N ARG A 744 15.74 -13.28 -5.71
CA ARG A 744 16.24 -14.24 -6.74
C ARG A 744 15.25 -15.39 -6.94
N ARG A 745 14.16 -15.40 -6.20
CA ARG A 745 13.08 -16.39 -6.34
C ARG A 745 12.01 -15.86 -7.28
N PRO A 746 11.39 -16.71 -8.12
CA PRO A 746 10.26 -16.27 -8.94
C PRO A 746 9.08 -15.84 -8.06
N PRO A 747 8.20 -14.96 -8.57
CA PRO A 747 7.02 -14.53 -7.83
C PRO A 747 6.10 -15.72 -7.50
N ARG A 748 5.53 -15.68 -6.31
CA ARG A 748 4.57 -16.67 -5.83
C ARG A 748 3.25 -16.57 -6.61
N ASN A 749 2.60 -17.71 -6.83
CA ASN A 749 1.25 -17.75 -7.38
C ASN A 749 0.25 -17.35 -6.26
N PRO A 750 -0.55 -16.30 -6.43
CA PRO A 750 -1.49 -15.86 -5.38
C PRO A 750 -2.58 -16.89 -5.05
N LYS A 751 -2.84 -17.84 -5.96
CA LYS A 751 -3.85 -18.90 -5.76
C LYS A 751 -3.34 -20.06 -4.92
N GLU A 752 -2.04 -20.14 -4.65
CA GLU A 752 -1.46 -21.22 -3.83
C GLU A 752 -2.04 -21.20 -2.42
N GLY A 753 -2.35 -22.37 -1.90
CA GLY A 753 -2.82 -22.57 -0.53
C GLY A 753 -1.70 -22.38 0.49
N ILE A 754 -2.07 -22.26 1.76
CA ILE A 754 -1.11 -22.06 2.86
C ILE A 754 -0.12 -23.21 2.93
N PHE A 755 -0.59 -24.45 2.73
CA PHE A 755 0.24 -25.67 2.81
C PHE A 755 1.07 -25.95 1.56
N ALA A 756 1.09 -25.03 0.57
CA ALA A 756 1.89 -25.18 -0.64
C ALA A 756 3.39 -25.29 -0.33
N ASN A 757 4.13 -25.83 -1.28
CA ASN A 757 5.60 -25.93 -1.22
C ASN A 757 6.10 -26.78 -0.02
N GLY A 758 5.37 -27.86 0.31
CA GLY A 758 5.77 -28.85 1.31
C GLY A 758 5.48 -28.52 2.76
N MET A 759 4.86 -27.36 3.05
CA MET A 759 4.59 -26.91 4.42
C MET A 759 3.75 -27.92 5.22
N GLY A 760 2.78 -28.60 4.57
CA GLY A 760 1.97 -29.62 5.25
C GLY A 760 2.82 -30.78 5.80
N PHE A 761 3.78 -31.25 5.01
CA PHE A 761 4.73 -32.27 5.45
C PHE A 761 5.62 -31.75 6.60
N GLU A 762 6.08 -30.51 6.48
CA GLU A 762 6.91 -29.86 7.52
C GLU A 762 6.17 -29.82 8.87
N VAL A 763 4.93 -29.34 8.87
CA VAL A 763 4.08 -29.29 10.09
C VAL A 763 3.88 -30.70 10.66
N ALA A 764 3.56 -31.67 9.80
CA ALA A 764 3.28 -33.05 10.25
C ALA A 764 4.51 -33.69 10.93
N TYR A 765 5.71 -33.68 10.28
CA TYR A 765 6.86 -34.34 10.88
C TYR A 765 7.38 -33.58 12.12
N GLN A 766 7.27 -32.23 12.12
CA GLN A 766 7.67 -31.41 13.26
C GLN A 766 6.75 -31.66 14.47
N GLY A 767 5.45 -31.72 14.26
CA GLY A 767 4.51 -32.05 15.31
C GLY A 767 4.75 -33.45 15.89
N VAL A 768 4.95 -34.47 15.04
CA VAL A 768 5.26 -35.84 15.48
C VAL A 768 6.60 -35.87 16.24
N MET A 769 7.61 -35.16 15.76
CA MET A 769 8.93 -35.09 16.42
C MET A 769 8.81 -34.50 17.84
N LEU A 770 8.13 -33.35 17.96
CA LEU A 770 7.96 -32.67 19.24
C LEU A 770 7.14 -33.53 20.22
N ALA A 771 6.05 -34.17 19.74
CA ALA A 771 5.23 -35.08 20.54
C ALA A 771 6.07 -36.27 21.04
N ALA A 772 6.88 -36.87 20.17
CA ALA A 772 7.73 -38.01 20.53
C ALA A 772 8.75 -37.65 21.63
N ILE A 773 9.36 -36.47 21.52
CA ILE A 773 10.32 -35.94 22.51
C ILE A 773 9.59 -35.71 23.86
N THR A 774 8.39 -35.14 23.84
CA THR A 774 7.58 -34.90 25.06
C THR A 774 7.16 -36.18 25.74
N VAL A 775 6.67 -37.18 24.99
CA VAL A 775 6.30 -38.47 25.50
C VAL A 775 7.52 -39.19 26.10
N ALA A 776 8.68 -39.09 25.43
CA ALA A 776 9.93 -39.69 25.97
C ALA A 776 10.33 -39.01 27.29
N ALA A 777 10.18 -37.70 27.41
CA ALA A 777 10.44 -36.97 28.64
C ALA A 777 9.51 -37.43 29.76
N TYR A 778 8.22 -37.59 29.46
CA TYR A 778 7.23 -38.14 30.42
C TYR A 778 7.67 -39.52 30.94
N CYS A 779 8.04 -40.44 30.03
CA CYS A 779 8.49 -41.80 30.37
C CYS A 779 9.71 -41.80 31.30
N ILE A 780 10.65 -40.88 31.06
CA ILE A 780 11.88 -40.74 31.89
C ILE A 780 11.49 -40.23 33.29
N GLY A 781 10.65 -39.20 33.40
CA GLY A 781 10.16 -38.69 34.68
C GLY A 781 9.34 -39.74 35.44
N HIS A 782 8.48 -40.47 34.75
CA HIS A 782 7.68 -41.57 35.31
C HIS A 782 8.58 -42.69 35.89
N PHE A 783 9.65 -43.05 35.16
CA PHE A 783 10.61 -44.06 35.65
C PHE A 783 11.30 -43.56 36.93
N ARG A 784 11.65 -42.30 37.01
CA ARG A 784 12.27 -41.70 38.21
C ARG A 784 11.32 -41.71 39.41
N ASP A 785 10.07 -41.39 39.15
CA ASP A 785 9.01 -41.31 40.18
C ASP A 785 8.61 -42.72 40.71
N LEU A 786 8.33 -43.69 39.82
CA LEU A 786 7.73 -44.96 40.12
C LEU A 786 8.66 -46.17 39.88
N GLY A 787 9.86 -45.96 39.38
CA GLY A 787 10.85 -46.99 39.12
C GLY A 787 10.52 -47.99 38.01
N THR A 788 9.48 -47.69 37.21
CA THR A 788 9.04 -48.56 36.11
C THR A 788 8.89 -47.79 34.78
N TRP A 789 9.19 -48.47 33.69
CA TRP A 789 8.99 -47.96 32.33
C TRP A 789 7.56 -48.21 31.81
N ASN A 790 6.75 -48.94 32.58
CA ASN A 790 5.37 -49.26 32.16
C ASN A 790 4.44 -48.11 32.52
N VAL A 791 4.16 -47.26 31.55
CA VAL A 791 3.28 -46.10 31.70
C VAL A 791 1.80 -46.46 31.43
N ILE A 792 1.53 -47.65 30.84
CA ILE A 792 0.17 -48.04 30.40
C ILE A 792 -0.76 -48.25 31.59
N GLY A 793 -1.77 -47.37 31.73
CA GLY A 793 -2.74 -47.42 32.82
C GLY A 793 -2.12 -47.17 34.21
N SER A 794 -0.99 -46.46 34.25
CA SER A 794 -0.33 -46.07 35.50
C SER A 794 -1.02 -44.90 36.19
N ALA A 795 -0.78 -44.75 37.48
CA ALA A 795 -1.16 -43.57 38.23
C ALA A 795 -0.48 -42.31 37.66
N ALA A 796 -1.06 -41.16 37.88
CA ALA A 796 -0.45 -39.89 37.50
C ALA A 796 0.95 -39.73 38.14
N SER A 797 1.92 -39.29 37.37
CA SER A 797 3.28 -39.07 37.82
C SER A 797 3.61 -37.58 37.78
N PRO A 798 3.70 -36.91 38.95
CA PRO A 798 4.10 -35.48 38.98
C PRO A 798 5.44 -35.23 38.31
N HIS A 799 6.45 -36.09 38.51
CA HIS A 799 7.76 -35.96 37.81
C HIS A 799 7.61 -36.15 36.31
N GLY A 800 6.78 -37.13 35.90
CA GLY A 800 6.47 -37.37 34.48
C GLY A 800 5.85 -36.15 33.83
N MET A 801 4.82 -35.55 34.49
CA MET A 801 4.14 -34.33 34.01
C MET A 801 5.09 -33.14 33.97
N THR A 802 5.91 -32.95 35.01
CA THR A 802 6.91 -31.84 35.07
C THR A 802 7.94 -31.98 33.96
N MET A 803 8.47 -33.19 33.73
CA MET A 803 9.42 -33.47 32.65
C MET A 803 8.77 -33.16 31.27
N ALA A 804 7.56 -33.62 31.04
CA ALA A 804 6.82 -33.40 29.79
C ALA A 804 6.56 -31.90 29.57
N PHE A 805 6.02 -31.21 30.57
CA PHE A 805 5.72 -29.78 30.54
C PHE A 805 6.96 -28.97 30.22
N LEU A 806 8.03 -29.17 30.99
CA LEU A 806 9.30 -28.45 30.79
C LEU A 806 9.92 -28.74 29.43
N THR A 807 9.95 -30.01 29.01
CA THR A 807 10.53 -30.44 27.72
C THR A 807 9.75 -29.85 26.56
N MET A 808 8.41 -29.87 26.62
CA MET A 808 7.57 -29.31 25.53
C MET A 808 7.81 -27.80 25.40
N ASN A 809 7.72 -27.04 26.51
CA ASN A 809 8.01 -25.60 26.51
C ASN A 809 9.36 -25.28 25.89
N LEU A 810 10.43 -25.93 26.37
CA LEU A 810 11.78 -25.70 25.88
C LEU A 810 11.96 -26.12 24.41
N ALA A 811 11.36 -27.25 24.02
CA ALA A 811 11.44 -27.78 22.64
C ALA A 811 10.77 -26.81 21.66
N GLU A 812 9.63 -26.24 22.01
CA GLU A 812 8.95 -25.23 21.19
C GLU A 812 9.79 -23.95 21.07
N ILE A 813 10.34 -23.48 22.19
CA ILE A 813 11.23 -22.30 22.18
C ILE A 813 12.44 -22.57 21.26
N PHE A 814 13.09 -23.75 21.35
CA PHE A 814 14.20 -24.13 20.46
C PHE A 814 13.72 -24.28 19.01
N HIS A 815 12.51 -24.82 18.81
CA HIS A 815 11.93 -24.99 17.48
C HIS A 815 11.68 -23.63 16.80
N SER A 816 11.37 -22.58 17.55
CA SER A 816 11.20 -21.23 16.98
C SER A 816 12.50 -20.74 16.30
N PHE A 817 13.67 -21.12 16.81
CA PHE A 817 14.95 -20.83 16.13
C PHE A 817 15.07 -21.60 14.80
N ASN A 818 14.57 -22.86 14.75
CA ASN A 818 14.53 -23.63 13.51
C ASN A 818 13.71 -22.92 12.42
N MET A 819 12.64 -22.18 12.82
CA MET A 819 11.75 -21.48 11.91
C MET A 819 12.34 -20.19 11.32
N ARG A 820 13.50 -19.73 11.78
CA ARG A 820 14.17 -18.54 11.21
C ARG A 820 14.47 -18.70 9.71
N THR A 821 14.67 -19.93 9.25
CA THR A 821 14.81 -20.25 7.82
C THR A 821 13.91 -21.43 7.47
N GLN A 822 13.30 -21.44 6.30
CA GLN A 822 12.47 -22.57 5.87
C GLN A 822 13.36 -23.77 5.46
N HIS A 823 14.30 -23.58 4.54
CA HIS A 823 15.14 -24.64 4.01
C HIS A 823 16.64 -24.43 4.27
N GLY A 824 17.03 -23.21 4.62
CA GLY A 824 18.42 -22.87 4.95
C GLY A 824 18.85 -23.40 6.32
N SER A 825 20.15 -23.46 6.57
CA SER A 825 20.68 -23.79 7.91
C SER A 825 20.58 -22.54 8.81
N ILE A 826 20.16 -22.76 10.06
CA ILE A 826 20.10 -21.68 11.05
C ILE A 826 21.51 -21.15 11.38
N PHE A 827 22.54 -22.01 11.23
CA PHE A 827 23.92 -21.66 11.50
C PHE A 827 24.56 -20.84 10.38
N ALA A 828 23.98 -20.87 9.16
CA ALA A 828 24.45 -20.10 8.00
C ALA A 828 23.77 -18.73 7.88
N LYS A 829 22.65 -18.52 8.58
CA LYS A 829 21.88 -17.27 8.46
C LYS A 829 22.62 -16.10 9.12
N LYS A 830 22.87 -15.06 8.33
CA LYS A 830 23.52 -13.83 8.80
C LYS A 830 22.54 -12.98 9.62
N GLY A 831 23.04 -12.37 10.67
CA GLY A 831 22.27 -11.49 11.54
C GLY A 831 21.49 -12.26 12.60
N GLN A 832 21.26 -11.61 13.73
CA GLN A 832 20.53 -12.17 14.86
C GLN A 832 19.16 -11.46 14.99
N ASN A 833 18.16 -12.23 15.36
CA ASN A 833 16.84 -11.69 15.70
C ASN A 833 16.81 -11.46 17.22
N MET A 834 17.08 -10.25 17.65
CA MET A 834 17.11 -9.89 19.08
C MET A 834 15.75 -10.05 19.77
N TRP A 835 14.66 -9.91 19.01
CA TRP A 835 13.32 -10.15 19.56
C TRP A 835 13.12 -11.63 19.91
N LEU A 836 13.63 -12.51 19.07
CA LEU A 836 13.56 -13.97 19.30
C LEU A 836 14.43 -14.37 20.52
N TRP A 837 15.63 -13.77 20.66
CA TRP A 837 16.45 -13.96 21.86
C TRP A 837 15.76 -13.42 23.12
N GLY A 838 15.08 -12.29 23.00
CA GLY A 838 14.28 -11.71 24.10
C GLY A 838 13.12 -12.62 24.51
N SER A 839 12.37 -13.14 23.53
CA SER A 839 11.27 -14.09 23.81
C SER A 839 11.79 -15.41 24.42
N PHE A 840 12.92 -15.92 23.93
CA PHE A 840 13.60 -17.08 24.50
C PHE A 840 13.93 -16.87 25.99
N ALA A 841 14.61 -15.76 26.29
CA ALA A 841 15.00 -15.46 27.68
C ALA A 841 13.79 -15.28 28.61
N LEU A 842 12.74 -14.62 28.12
CA LEU A 842 11.50 -14.41 28.86
C LEU A 842 10.78 -15.73 29.12
N ALA A 843 10.59 -16.53 28.07
CA ALA A 843 9.90 -17.82 28.18
C ALA A 843 10.67 -18.79 29.09
N LEU A 844 11.99 -18.86 28.94
CA LEU A 844 12.85 -19.69 29.82
C LEU A 844 12.73 -19.28 31.29
N LEU A 845 12.81 -17.96 31.56
CA LEU A 845 12.69 -17.43 32.92
C LEU A 845 11.32 -17.75 33.53
N LEU A 846 10.24 -17.49 32.77
CA LEU A 846 8.88 -17.71 33.25
C LEU A 846 8.59 -19.20 33.49
N THR A 847 8.99 -20.08 32.54
CA THR A 847 8.80 -21.55 32.67
C THR A 847 9.65 -22.09 33.82
N SER A 848 10.88 -21.62 34.01
CA SER A 848 11.72 -22.01 35.14
C SER A 848 11.08 -21.56 36.48
N ALA A 849 10.48 -20.37 36.51
CA ALA A 849 9.80 -19.88 37.71
C ALA A 849 8.61 -20.80 38.08
N VAL A 850 7.85 -21.28 37.08
CA VAL A 850 6.72 -22.19 37.31
C VAL A 850 7.21 -23.54 37.88
N VAL A 851 8.35 -24.06 37.42
CA VAL A 851 8.88 -25.37 37.82
C VAL A 851 9.58 -25.31 39.20
N PHE A 852 10.32 -24.20 39.48
CA PHE A 852 11.21 -24.15 40.66
C PHE A 852 10.67 -23.34 41.84
N ILE A 853 9.51 -22.70 41.73
CA ILE A 853 8.90 -21.97 42.85
C ILE A 853 7.75 -22.80 43.39
N ASP A 854 7.96 -23.49 44.49
CA ASP A 854 7.04 -24.47 45.08
C ASP A 854 5.56 -24.05 45.09
N PRO A 855 5.17 -22.86 45.63
CA PRO A 855 3.77 -22.47 45.61
C PRO A 855 3.16 -22.36 44.18
N ILE A 856 4.00 -22.07 43.15
CA ILE A 856 3.56 -21.98 41.76
C ILE A 856 3.48 -23.41 41.18
N ALA A 857 4.50 -24.21 41.42
CA ALA A 857 4.54 -25.60 40.95
C ALA A 857 3.31 -26.41 41.48
N GLU A 858 2.94 -26.19 42.72
CA GLU A 858 1.71 -26.81 43.31
C GLU A 858 0.44 -26.40 42.54
N VAL A 859 0.31 -25.12 42.20
CA VAL A 859 -0.83 -24.60 41.43
C VAL A 859 -0.91 -25.25 40.04
N PHE A 860 0.27 -25.58 39.46
CA PHE A 860 0.38 -26.26 38.16
C PHE A 860 0.40 -27.81 38.29
N SER A 861 0.14 -28.37 39.47
CA SER A 861 0.21 -29.82 39.68
C SER A 861 1.54 -30.46 39.30
N LEU A 862 2.64 -29.73 39.47
CA LEU A 862 4.01 -30.16 39.13
C LEU A 862 4.72 -30.66 40.40
N ALA A 863 5.76 -31.47 40.20
CA ALA A 863 6.59 -31.98 41.29
C ALA A 863 7.36 -30.84 41.98
N THR A 864 7.23 -30.72 43.31
CA THR A 864 7.92 -29.70 44.12
C THR A 864 9.35 -30.07 44.48
N ASP A 865 9.69 -31.39 44.36
CA ASP A 865 11.04 -31.91 44.61
C ASP A 865 11.84 -32.16 43.30
N PHE A 866 11.48 -31.45 42.22
CA PHE A 866 12.06 -31.58 40.89
C PHE A 866 13.55 -31.17 40.90
N GLY A 867 14.41 -32.10 40.51
CA GLY A 867 15.85 -31.99 40.60
C GLY A 867 16.52 -31.26 39.40
N PHE A 868 17.66 -30.64 39.66
CA PHE A 868 18.48 -30.00 38.61
C PHE A 868 18.91 -30.98 37.51
N ASP A 869 19.18 -32.25 37.86
CA ASP A 869 19.54 -33.30 36.90
C ASP A 869 18.39 -33.63 35.95
N GLU A 870 17.12 -33.56 36.42
CA GLU A 870 15.91 -33.72 35.58
C GLU A 870 15.75 -32.55 34.65
N PHE A 871 16.04 -31.34 35.14
CA PHE A 871 16.08 -30.12 34.28
C PHE A 871 17.09 -30.27 33.14
N VAL A 872 18.31 -30.77 33.44
CA VAL A 872 19.35 -30.97 32.42
C VAL A 872 18.90 -32.01 31.39
N ILE A 873 18.23 -33.07 31.79
CA ILE A 873 17.72 -34.10 30.87
C ILE A 873 16.60 -33.49 29.97
N ALA A 874 15.65 -32.77 30.56
CA ALA A 874 14.60 -32.08 29.82
C ALA A 874 15.18 -31.09 28.81
N PHE A 875 16.15 -30.30 29.25
CA PHE A 875 16.85 -29.32 28.39
C PHE A 875 17.60 -30.02 27.23
N ALA A 876 18.26 -31.12 27.49
CA ALA A 876 19.00 -31.89 26.46
C ALA A 876 18.03 -32.51 25.43
N LEU A 877 16.88 -33.03 25.89
CA LEU A 877 15.83 -33.54 25.00
C LEU A 877 15.28 -32.44 24.13
N ALA A 878 14.95 -31.29 24.73
CA ALA A 878 14.44 -30.14 24.01
C ALA A 878 15.45 -29.63 22.96
N LEU A 879 16.73 -29.54 23.32
CA LEU A 879 17.80 -29.09 22.41
C LEU A 879 17.94 -30.01 21.19
N SER A 880 17.59 -31.31 21.33
CA SER A 880 17.66 -32.28 20.22
C SER A 880 16.77 -31.85 19.03
N THR A 881 15.73 -31.01 19.24
CA THR A 881 14.87 -30.51 18.17
C THR A 881 15.67 -29.72 17.12
N ILE A 882 16.68 -28.94 17.55
CA ILE A 882 17.57 -28.20 16.63
C ILE A 882 18.34 -29.18 15.75
N VAL A 883 18.91 -30.19 16.38
CA VAL A 883 19.76 -31.18 15.68
C VAL A 883 18.93 -31.96 14.65
N ILE A 884 17.76 -32.46 15.07
CA ILE A 884 16.89 -33.28 14.20
C ILE A 884 16.44 -32.45 12.99
N VAL A 885 15.95 -31.23 13.21
CA VAL A 885 15.48 -30.36 12.12
C VAL A 885 16.61 -29.99 11.17
N GLU A 886 17.82 -29.68 11.68
CA GLU A 886 18.97 -29.38 10.81
C GLU A 886 19.39 -30.59 9.95
N ILE A 887 19.32 -31.81 10.50
CA ILE A 887 19.56 -33.03 9.73
C ILE A 887 18.53 -33.15 8.59
N VAL A 888 17.24 -32.99 8.89
CA VAL A 888 16.17 -33.05 7.87
C VAL A 888 16.41 -31.97 6.79
N LYS A 889 16.68 -30.72 7.19
CA LYS A 889 17.00 -29.63 6.26
C LYS A 889 18.23 -29.94 5.40
N CYS A 890 19.23 -30.61 5.96
CA CYS A 890 20.43 -31.05 5.21
C CYS A 890 20.01 -32.00 4.07
N PHE A 891 19.22 -33.01 4.37
CA PHE A 891 18.70 -33.95 3.36
C PHE A 891 17.83 -33.25 2.31
N GLN A 892 16.97 -32.31 2.72
CA GLN A 892 16.15 -31.52 1.79
C GLN A 892 17.02 -30.71 0.84
N ARG A 893 18.06 -30.03 1.35
CA ARG A 893 19.00 -29.25 0.53
C ARG A 893 19.71 -30.16 -0.50
N MET A 894 20.11 -31.34 -0.12
CA MET A 894 20.75 -32.32 -1.04
C MET A 894 19.76 -32.77 -2.12
N TYR A 895 18.52 -33.07 -1.74
CA TYR A 895 17.46 -33.49 -2.68
C TYR A 895 17.16 -32.39 -3.72
N TYR A 896 16.94 -31.15 -3.28
CA TYR A 896 16.63 -30.04 -4.19
C TYR A 896 17.83 -29.66 -5.07
N LYS A 897 19.04 -29.77 -4.56
CA LYS A 897 20.27 -29.53 -5.36
C LYS A 897 20.42 -30.55 -6.50
N ASN A 898 20.05 -31.79 -6.26
CA ASN A 898 20.09 -32.84 -7.29
C ASN A 898 18.98 -32.72 -8.33
N LYS A 899 17.92 -31.96 -8.05
CA LYS A 899 16.78 -31.78 -8.92
C LYS A 899 16.88 -30.52 -9.82
N ARG A 900 17.78 -29.61 -9.49
CA ARG A 900 18.14 -28.42 -10.30
C ARG A 900 19.24 -28.80 -11.30
#